data_1a948f699bef1f1ae1cd817e65ccd6dd
#
_entry.id   1a948f699bef1f1ae1cd817e65ccd6dd
#
_cell.length_a   1.000
_cell.length_b   1.000
_cell.length_c   1.000
_cell.angle_alpha   90.00
_cell.angle_beta   90.00
_cell.angle_gamma   90.00
#
_symmetry.space_group_name_H-M   'P 1'
#
loop_
_entity.id
_entity.type
_entity.pdbx_description
1 polymer ?
#
loop_
_entity_poly.entity_id
_entity_poly.type
_entity_poly.pdbx_seq_one_letter_code
_entity_poly.pdbx_strand_id
1 'polypeptide(L)'
;MAKTPLMEQYRKVKDQYRDCLLFYRLGDFYELFYDDAVTASHELELTLTGKNAGAEGRVPMCGVPFHAAEIYIYRLIQKGYKVAICEQLEDPKKAKGLVKRDVIRVITPGTILFENSIADKSNNYLIYIMETDKELDAVLSDVSTGECWWGVWDKKKERDDFFDMLSVYSPAEAVCSVSDDFYSKLTGFASARLGACLISRAEGEEEENLPEACASIDNENVKTVFRRLSAYIRDVMKSEVSVFHSVLPIREDHTLTLSEECLRNLEITRNMRDGGRKGTLLELLDYTHTAMGARLLKRWLERPLTDVNRIILRQDGIEELTNHMTELTNLEDMLSQVFDFERILSRIEANSTSPKDLLALKASLRMIPEIKKLLSGAGSVILKKINAQIGIHGPVFDLLDRSMNENGTGNVRDGKYIKEGFSAELDEVRSLSENSQQYIADLEEREKIKTGIKLKIGFNNVFGYYFEISNANKIPIPPYYMRKQTLVNAERYITPELKEFEAKALTAKEKTEELELKIYQAVKAEIRPEIPDMQKTARALAALDCIASLARAALKDRYTRPRITNSREGRISIQDGRHPMVEHALKREMFVPNDTELNHNDQEILVITGPNMAGKSTYMRQVAVLTIMAQTGSFIPAKSASFSPVDRIFTRVGATDDISTGQSTFMVEMQEVSHILRHATRNSLILLDEIGRGTSTYDGMSIARAVVEYIDRKIHGFTLFATHYHELSVMADESSHIKNYTVSVKERGREITFLRRIVPGCADRSYGIHVARLAGLPESLLKRADEILQGLEEEGNSPAPVKSAPGKQAFPGLDLFTSPIIDELAHMDVMSKTPIEAMEILFRLSKEAKEGR
;
A
#
# COMPACT_ATOMS: atom_id res chain seq x y z
N MET A 1 -38.43 13.23 34.69
CA MET A 1 -38.16 14.27 33.67
C MET A 1 -37.97 13.54 32.35
N ALA A 2 -38.53 14.03 31.26
CA ALA A 2 -38.34 13.42 29.94
C ALA A 2 -36.89 13.68 29.42
N LYS A 3 -36.38 12.80 28.57
CA LYS A 3 -35.15 13.04 27.80
C LYS A 3 -35.34 14.25 26.90
N THR A 4 -34.25 14.95 26.57
CA THR A 4 -34.37 16.05 25.60
C THR A 4 -34.68 15.49 24.21
N PRO A 5 -35.58 16.10 23.41
CA PRO A 5 -35.92 15.61 22.06
C PRO A 5 -34.69 15.41 21.16
N LEU A 6 -33.65 16.22 21.36
CA LEU A 6 -32.37 16.10 20.66
C LEU A 6 -31.66 14.77 20.97
N MET A 7 -31.58 14.36 22.24
CA MET A 7 -30.95 13.12 22.64
C MET A 7 -31.75 11.87 22.23
N GLU A 8 -33.07 11.98 22.15
CA GLU A 8 -33.88 10.92 21.58
C GLU A 8 -33.62 10.74 20.08
N GLN A 9 -33.49 11.84 19.32
CA GLN A 9 -33.15 11.80 17.91
C GLN A 9 -31.73 11.22 17.71
N TYR A 10 -30.73 11.67 18.50
CA TYR A 10 -29.39 11.14 18.47
C TYR A 10 -29.36 9.62 18.67
N ARG A 11 -30.00 9.13 19.72
CA ARG A 11 -30.03 7.68 20.01
C ARG A 11 -30.65 6.88 18.91
N LYS A 12 -31.77 7.37 18.35
CA LYS A 12 -32.45 6.70 17.23
C LYS A 12 -31.54 6.52 16.03
N VAL A 13 -30.72 7.52 15.73
CA VAL A 13 -29.70 7.43 14.68
C VAL A 13 -28.56 6.50 15.11
N LYS A 14 -28.03 6.66 16.32
CA LYS A 14 -26.92 5.83 16.83
C LYS A 14 -27.28 4.34 16.88
N ASP A 15 -28.50 3.99 17.21
CA ASP A 15 -28.97 2.60 17.25
C ASP A 15 -28.89 1.89 15.88
N GLN A 16 -28.94 2.64 14.78
CA GLN A 16 -28.75 2.12 13.42
C GLN A 16 -27.26 1.99 13.03
N TYR A 17 -26.36 2.75 13.68
CA TYR A 17 -24.92 2.80 13.36
C TYR A 17 -24.08 2.55 14.62
N ARG A 18 -24.35 1.43 15.32
CA ARG A 18 -23.72 1.09 16.60
C ARG A 18 -22.21 0.90 16.52
N ASP A 19 -21.73 0.37 15.39
CA ASP A 19 -20.34 0.09 15.09
C ASP A 19 -19.55 1.30 14.58
N CYS A 20 -20.22 2.46 14.39
CA CYS A 20 -19.60 3.69 13.88
C CYS A 20 -19.52 4.75 14.97
N LEU A 21 -18.49 5.58 14.96
CA LEU A 21 -18.46 6.83 15.70
C LEU A 21 -19.37 7.84 15.00
N LEU A 22 -20.41 8.33 15.69
CA LEU A 22 -21.43 9.19 15.10
C LEU A 22 -21.05 10.66 15.22
N PHE A 23 -20.67 11.27 14.10
CA PHE A 23 -20.44 12.71 13.95
C PHE A 23 -21.77 13.42 13.68
N TYR A 24 -22.35 13.94 14.74
CA TYR A 24 -23.71 14.48 14.72
C TYR A 24 -23.70 16.00 14.58
N ARG A 25 -24.21 16.52 13.47
CA ARG A 25 -24.19 17.96 13.14
C ARG A 25 -25.05 18.78 14.08
N LEU A 26 -24.43 19.74 14.77
CA LEU A 26 -25.11 20.73 15.60
C LEU A 26 -24.52 22.12 15.35
N GLY A 27 -25.20 22.93 14.55
CA GLY A 27 -24.69 24.24 14.12
C GLY A 27 -23.36 24.10 13.37
N ASP A 28 -22.31 24.74 13.84
CA ASP A 28 -20.99 24.75 13.20
C ASP A 28 -20.06 23.62 13.67
N PHE A 29 -20.58 22.68 14.47
CA PHE A 29 -19.82 21.55 14.99
C PHE A 29 -20.44 20.22 14.62
N TYR A 30 -19.57 19.21 14.51
CA TYR A 30 -19.96 17.82 14.73
C TYR A 30 -19.70 17.50 16.19
N GLU A 31 -20.76 17.15 16.91
CA GLU A 31 -20.70 16.74 18.31
C GLU A 31 -20.86 15.23 18.41
N LEU A 32 -20.04 14.60 19.26
CA LEU A 32 -20.14 13.20 19.64
C LEU A 32 -20.59 13.10 21.07
N PHE A 33 -21.37 12.08 21.41
CA PHE A 33 -21.95 11.89 22.72
C PHE A 33 -21.69 10.49 23.27
N TYR A 34 -21.85 10.31 24.57
CA TYR A 34 -21.70 9.05 25.30
C TYR A 34 -20.32 8.39 25.04
N ASP A 35 -20.30 7.09 24.74
CA ASP A 35 -19.08 6.31 24.50
C ASP A 35 -18.31 6.80 23.28
N ASP A 36 -19.01 7.28 22.24
CA ASP A 36 -18.38 7.86 21.06
C ASP A 36 -17.54 9.10 21.44
N ALA A 37 -18.05 9.92 22.37
CA ALA A 37 -17.32 11.10 22.86
C ALA A 37 -16.09 10.72 23.67
N VAL A 38 -16.19 9.69 24.50
CA VAL A 38 -15.03 9.20 25.29
C VAL A 38 -13.96 8.65 24.38
N THR A 39 -14.35 7.79 23.41
CA THR A 39 -13.44 7.20 22.44
C THR A 39 -12.78 8.27 21.58
N ALA A 40 -13.57 9.16 20.95
CA ALA A 40 -13.02 10.20 20.08
C ALA A 40 -12.15 11.21 20.83
N SER A 41 -12.51 11.55 22.09
CA SER A 41 -11.71 12.42 22.95
C SER A 41 -10.32 11.83 23.20
N HIS A 42 -10.25 10.54 23.52
CA HIS A 42 -9.00 9.82 23.75
C HIS A 42 -8.17 9.71 22.47
N GLU A 43 -8.79 9.26 21.37
CA GLU A 43 -8.09 8.97 20.10
C GLU A 43 -7.60 10.22 19.36
N LEU A 44 -8.32 11.33 19.54
CA LEU A 44 -8.06 12.61 18.85
C LEU A 44 -7.43 13.66 19.77
N GLU A 45 -7.23 13.34 21.05
CA GLU A 45 -6.74 14.28 22.08
C GLU A 45 -7.64 15.53 22.22
N LEU A 46 -8.98 15.32 22.12
CA LEU A 46 -9.95 16.38 22.25
C LEU A 46 -10.38 16.57 23.72
N THR A 47 -10.76 17.78 24.07
CA THR A 47 -11.32 18.06 25.40
C THR A 47 -12.67 17.38 25.56
N LEU A 48 -12.78 16.46 26.53
CA LEU A 48 -14.04 15.85 26.92
C LEU A 48 -14.82 16.82 27.81
N THR A 49 -16.01 17.19 27.38
CA THR A 49 -16.94 18.08 28.08
C THR A 49 -18.22 17.34 28.41
N GLY A 50 -19.28 18.03 28.77
CA GLY A 50 -20.58 17.38 28.99
C GLY A 50 -21.73 18.30 28.61
N LYS A 51 -22.77 17.68 28.04
CA LYS A 51 -24.03 18.33 27.63
C LYS A 51 -25.19 17.88 28.52
N ASN A 52 -26.06 18.79 28.89
CA ASN A 52 -27.25 18.45 29.70
C ASN A 52 -28.27 17.69 28.83
N ALA A 53 -28.57 16.45 29.22
CA ALA A 53 -29.46 15.53 28.51
C ALA A 53 -30.85 15.36 29.18
N GLY A 54 -31.21 16.30 30.05
CA GLY A 54 -32.50 16.25 30.78
C GLY A 54 -32.48 15.23 31.91
N ALA A 55 -33.30 14.19 31.83
CA ALA A 55 -33.41 13.16 32.88
C ALA A 55 -32.11 12.35 33.11
N GLU A 56 -31.20 12.27 32.11
CA GLU A 56 -29.93 11.55 32.21
C GLU A 56 -28.81 12.41 32.83
N GLY A 57 -29.11 13.67 33.16
CA GLY A 57 -28.10 14.57 33.68
C GLY A 57 -27.12 15.06 32.65
N ARG A 58 -25.83 15.16 33.00
CA ARG A 58 -24.77 15.61 32.09
C ARG A 58 -24.10 14.42 31.43
N VAL A 59 -24.26 14.26 30.13
CA VAL A 59 -23.66 13.18 29.33
C VAL A 59 -22.31 13.63 28.73
N PRO A 60 -21.32 12.72 28.61
CA PRO A 60 -20.06 13.04 27.96
C PRO A 60 -20.26 13.55 26.53
N MET A 61 -19.50 14.57 26.15
CA MET A 61 -19.54 15.19 24.83
C MET A 61 -18.14 15.69 24.45
N CYS A 62 -17.77 15.49 23.22
CA CYS A 62 -16.69 16.23 22.54
C CYS A 62 -17.19 16.71 21.18
N GLY A 63 -16.46 17.61 20.55
CA GLY A 63 -16.87 18.11 19.24
C GLY A 63 -15.72 18.71 18.46
N VAL A 64 -15.87 18.71 17.13
CA VAL A 64 -14.93 19.29 16.19
C VAL A 64 -15.65 20.27 15.28
N PRO A 65 -15.01 21.38 14.87
CA PRO A 65 -15.59 22.25 13.86
C PRO A 65 -15.85 21.48 12.57
N PHE A 66 -17.05 21.62 12.00
CA PHE A 66 -17.43 20.82 10.83
C PHE A 66 -16.52 21.06 9.61
N HIS A 67 -15.96 22.26 9.47
CA HIS A 67 -15.05 22.60 8.39
C HIS A 67 -13.67 21.94 8.52
N ALA A 68 -13.29 21.47 9.71
CA ALA A 68 -12.04 20.77 9.97
C ALA A 68 -12.24 19.26 10.20
N ALA A 69 -13.47 18.77 10.08
CA ALA A 69 -13.84 17.40 10.45
C ALA A 69 -13.05 16.35 9.68
N GLU A 70 -12.74 16.57 8.40
CA GLU A 70 -12.03 15.61 7.54
C GLU A 70 -10.69 15.17 8.13
N ILE A 71 -9.93 16.08 8.74
CA ILE A 71 -8.64 15.77 9.38
C ILE A 71 -8.84 14.83 10.58
N TYR A 72 -9.85 15.08 11.38
CA TYR A 72 -10.16 14.26 12.56
C TYR A 72 -10.72 12.91 12.17
N ILE A 73 -11.62 12.88 11.18
CA ILE A 73 -12.17 11.65 10.62
C ILE A 73 -11.04 10.79 10.06
N TYR A 74 -10.13 11.37 9.27
CA TYR A 74 -8.99 10.65 8.73
C TYR A 74 -8.13 10.00 9.83
N ARG A 75 -7.84 10.70 10.92
CA ARG A 75 -7.10 10.14 12.06
C ARG A 75 -7.81 8.95 12.73
N LEU A 76 -9.13 8.97 12.81
CA LEU A 76 -9.93 7.85 13.32
C LEU A 76 -9.91 6.66 12.37
N ILE A 77 -10.08 6.93 11.08
CA ILE A 77 -10.04 5.89 10.04
C ILE A 77 -8.67 5.18 10.01
N GLN A 78 -7.57 5.91 10.14
CA GLN A 78 -6.23 5.35 10.24
C GLN A 78 -6.05 4.40 11.44
N LYS A 79 -6.85 4.56 12.48
CA LYS A 79 -6.88 3.69 13.66
C LYS A 79 -7.93 2.57 13.56
N GLY A 80 -8.56 2.39 12.39
CA GLY A 80 -9.51 1.33 12.10
C GLY A 80 -10.96 1.60 12.54
N TYR A 81 -11.32 2.84 12.93
CA TYR A 81 -12.69 3.18 13.27
C TYR A 81 -13.52 3.48 12.03
N LYS A 82 -14.84 3.16 12.08
CA LYS A 82 -15.84 3.63 11.12
C LYS A 82 -16.47 4.92 11.65
N VAL A 83 -16.77 5.86 10.76
CA VAL A 83 -17.36 7.16 11.12
C VAL A 83 -18.64 7.39 10.32
N ALA A 84 -19.77 7.59 11.01
CA ALA A 84 -21.05 7.97 10.39
C ALA A 84 -21.23 9.48 10.45
N ILE A 85 -21.46 10.10 9.30
CA ILE A 85 -21.68 11.55 9.17
C ILE A 85 -23.17 11.82 9.14
N CYS A 86 -23.66 12.43 10.22
CA CYS A 86 -25.06 12.81 10.36
C CYS A 86 -25.25 14.32 10.13
N GLU A 87 -25.93 14.68 9.04
CA GLU A 87 -26.17 16.07 8.63
C GLU A 87 -27.61 16.52 8.89
N GLN A 88 -27.79 17.84 8.90
CA GLN A 88 -29.10 18.49 8.94
C GLN A 88 -29.70 18.47 7.55
N LEU A 89 -30.89 17.85 7.40
CA LEU A 89 -31.59 17.75 6.12
C LEU A 89 -32.51 18.94 5.84
N GLU A 90 -32.71 19.80 6.84
CA GLU A 90 -33.59 20.97 6.77
C GLU A 90 -32.82 22.21 7.24
N ASP A 91 -33.16 23.35 6.62
CA ASP A 91 -32.66 24.64 7.09
C ASP A 91 -33.17 24.94 8.51
N PRO A 92 -32.27 25.11 9.51
CA PRO A 92 -32.65 25.40 10.89
C PRO A 92 -33.56 26.62 11.03
N LYS A 93 -33.49 27.60 10.11
CA LYS A 93 -34.33 28.80 10.11
C LYS A 93 -35.76 28.54 9.63
N LYS A 94 -35.96 27.49 8.85
CA LYS A 94 -37.29 27.10 8.27
C LYS A 94 -37.98 25.97 9.05
N ALA A 95 -37.26 25.27 9.92
CA ALA A 95 -37.77 24.12 10.66
C ALA A 95 -38.78 24.54 11.73
N LYS A 96 -40.00 23.92 11.71
CA LYS A 96 -41.01 24.06 12.76
C LYS A 96 -40.74 23.00 13.84
N GLY A 97 -39.73 23.20 14.68
CA GLY A 97 -39.35 22.26 15.75
C GLY A 97 -37.92 21.76 15.67
N LEU A 98 -37.72 20.49 16.01
CA LEU A 98 -36.38 19.90 15.94
C LEU A 98 -35.99 19.62 14.49
N VAL A 99 -34.89 20.17 14.04
CA VAL A 99 -34.32 19.95 12.68
C VAL A 99 -34.16 18.45 12.41
N LYS A 100 -34.65 17.98 11.27
CA LYS A 100 -34.46 16.60 10.83
C LYS A 100 -33.00 16.34 10.48
N ARG A 101 -32.46 15.24 10.95
CA ARG A 101 -31.08 14.80 10.70
C ARG A 101 -31.07 13.35 10.29
N ASP A 102 -30.16 13.01 9.39
CA ASP A 102 -29.94 11.64 8.99
C ASP A 102 -28.48 11.44 8.61
N VAL A 103 -28.04 10.17 8.56
CA VAL A 103 -26.69 9.81 8.10
C VAL A 103 -26.66 9.88 6.59
N ILE A 104 -25.83 10.77 6.08
CA ILE A 104 -25.63 10.98 4.64
C ILE A 104 -24.48 10.16 4.08
N ARG A 105 -23.60 9.65 4.93
CA ARG A 105 -22.45 8.82 4.55
C ARG A 105 -21.85 8.14 5.76
N VAL A 106 -21.38 6.92 5.57
CA VAL A 106 -20.45 6.23 6.48
C VAL A 106 -19.08 6.22 5.82
N ILE A 107 -18.04 6.51 6.57
CA ILE A 107 -16.65 6.52 6.10
C ILE A 107 -15.93 5.38 6.79
N THR A 108 -15.36 4.49 5.99
CA THR A 108 -14.60 3.32 6.45
C THR A 108 -13.18 3.36 5.89
N PRO A 109 -12.23 2.58 6.42
CA PRO A 109 -10.86 2.54 5.90
C PRO A 109 -10.77 2.26 4.40
N GLY A 110 -11.62 1.39 3.86
CA GLY A 110 -11.64 1.01 2.45
C GLY A 110 -12.40 1.96 1.52
N THR A 111 -13.23 2.87 2.06
CA THR A 111 -14.11 3.75 1.27
C THR A 111 -13.78 5.24 1.38
N ILE A 112 -12.62 5.58 1.92
CA ILE A 112 -12.19 6.97 2.06
C ILE A 112 -11.88 7.60 0.70
N LEU A 113 -12.39 8.84 0.47
CA LEU A 113 -12.24 9.60 -0.77
C LEU A 113 -11.79 11.05 -0.55
N PHE A 114 -11.40 11.43 0.68
CA PHE A 114 -10.99 12.81 0.96
C PHE A 114 -9.72 13.21 0.21
N GLU A 115 -9.67 14.46 -0.19
CA GLU A 115 -8.46 15.07 -0.73
C GLU A 115 -7.32 14.95 0.29
N ASN A 116 -6.15 14.48 -0.13
CA ASN A 116 -4.96 14.25 0.72
C ASN A 116 -5.07 13.18 1.82
N SER A 117 -6.14 12.39 1.87
CA SER A 117 -6.29 11.31 2.86
C SER A 117 -5.55 10.04 2.50
N ILE A 118 -5.36 9.77 1.22
CA ILE A 118 -4.59 8.64 0.71
C ILE A 118 -3.31 9.21 0.08
N ALA A 119 -2.15 8.64 0.40
CA ALA A 119 -0.92 9.04 -0.26
C ALA A 119 -1.08 8.92 -1.79
N ASP A 120 -0.74 9.98 -2.53
CA ASP A 120 -1.05 10.09 -3.97
C ASP A 120 -0.58 8.88 -4.77
N LYS A 121 0.57 8.32 -4.41
CA LYS A 121 1.22 7.20 -5.09
C LYS A 121 0.83 5.82 -4.55
N SER A 122 -0.19 5.69 -3.69
CA SER A 122 -0.64 4.42 -3.10
C SER A 122 -2.10 4.13 -3.40
N ASN A 123 -2.44 2.83 -3.47
CA ASN A 123 -3.83 2.36 -3.56
C ASN A 123 -4.44 2.22 -2.16
N ASN A 124 -5.78 2.22 -2.10
CA ASN A 124 -6.54 1.96 -0.89
C ASN A 124 -7.55 0.85 -1.15
N TYR A 125 -7.21 -0.36 -0.72
CA TYR A 125 -7.99 -1.52 -1.08
C TYR A 125 -9.07 -1.87 -0.05
N LEU A 126 -10.25 -2.17 -0.57
CA LEU A 126 -11.38 -2.82 0.09
C LEU A 126 -11.53 -4.21 -0.52
N ILE A 127 -11.57 -5.26 0.29
CA ILE A 127 -11.82 -6.62 -0.19
C ILE A 127 -13.13 -7.17 0.36
N TYR A 128 -13.92 -7.83 -0.49
CA TYR A 128 -15.04 -8.66 -0.06
C TYR A 128 -14.69 -10.13 -0.27
N ILE A 129 -14.88 -10.96 0.76
CA ILE A 129 -14.51 -12.37 0.78
C ILE A 129 -15.76 -13.21 1.05
N MET A 130 -16.02 -14.16 0.18
CA MET A 130 -17.10 -15.13 0.35
C MET A 130 -16.52 -16.55 0.41
N GLU A 131 -16.91 -17.32 1.41
CA GLU A 131 -16.55 -18.71 1.55
C GLU A 131 -17.69 -19.60 1.08
N THR A 132 -17.36 -20.55 0.18
CA THR A 132 -18.23 -21.65 -0.22
C THR A 132 -17.73 -22.99 0.34
N ASP A 133 -18.39 -24.08 0.06
CA ASP A 133 -17.96 -25.41 0.51
C ASP A 133 -16.56 -25.79 -0.01
N LYS A 134 -16.21 -25.32 -1.23
CA LYS A 134 -14.98 -25.72 -1.92
C LYS A 134 -13.99 -24.58 -2.15
N GLU A 135 -14.48 -23.35 -2.25
CA GLU A 135 -13.74 -22.21 -2.78
C GLU A 135 -13.81 -21.02 -1.84
N LEU A 136 -12.82 -20.16 -1.97
CA LEU A 136 -12.80 -18.79 -1.46
C LEU A 136 -12.89 -17.86 -2.67
N ASP A 137 -13.99 -17.13 -2.77
CA ASP A 137 -14.23 -16.16 -3.81
C ASP A 137 -13.99 -14.77 -3.24
N ALA A 138 -13.21 -13.94 -3.91
CA ALA A 138 -12.94 -12.60 -3.43
C ALA A 138 -12.92 -11.56 -4.55
N VAL A 139 -13.37 -10.35 -4.20
CA VAL A 139 -13.27 -9.15 -5.02
C VAL A 139 -12.54 -8.08 -4.24
N LEU A 140 -11.44 -7.61 -4.80
CA LEU A 140 -10.64 -6.51 -4.29
C LEU A 140 -10.99 -5.26 -5.10
N SER A 141 -11.27 -4.14 -4.44
CA SER A 141 -11.60 -2.86 -5.10
C SER A 141 -10.80 -1.71 -4.51
N ASP A 142 -10.33 -0.82 -5.36
CA ASP A 142 -9.92 0.53 -4.95
C ASP A 142 -11.02 1.51 -5.34
N VAL A 143 -11.87 1.85 -4.37
CA VAL A 143 -13.01 2.77 -4.56
C VAL A 143 -12.56 4.15 -5.04
N SER A 144 -11.30 4.54 -4.71
CA SER A 144 -10.76 5.85 -5.10
C SER A 144 -10.38 5.94 -6.58
N THR A 145 -10.12 4.81 -7.23
CA THR A 145 -9.74 4.74 -8.66
C THR A 145 -10.79 4.03 -9.52
N GLY A 146 -11.69 3.27 -8.91
CA GLY A 146 -12.68 2.46 -9.61
C GLY A 146 -12.11 1.18 -10.24
N GLU A 147 -10.91 0.76 -9.85
CA GLU A 147 -10.31 -0.49 -10.27
C GLU A 147 -10.75 -1.65 -9.36
N CYS A 148 -11.04 -2.80 -9.95
CA CYS A 148 -11.41 -4.01 -9.24
C CYS A 148 -10.67 -5.23 -9.78
N TRP A 149 -10.40 -6.15 -8.89
CA TRP A 149 -9.81 -7.45 -9.19
C TRP A 149 -10.60 -8.55 -8.51
N TRP A 150 -10.74 -9.67 -9.17
CA TRP A 150 -11.43 -10.82 -8.63
C TRP A 150 -10.57 -12.08 -8.68
N GLY A 151 -10.81 -13.01 -7.79
CA GLY A 151 -10.10 -14.28 -7.75
C GLY A 151 -10.89 -15.37 -7.05
N VAL A 152 -10.54 -16.61 -7.38
CA VAL A 152 -11.10 -17.83 -6.83
C VAL A 152 -9.95 -18.72 -6.39
N TRP A 153 -10.03 -19.28 -5.20
CA TRP A 153 -9.01 -20.17 -4.63
C TRP A 153 -9.66 -21.45 -4.09
N ASP A 154 -9.09 -22.62 -4.41
CA ASP A 154 -9.48 -23.87 -3.78
C ASP A 154 -9.15 -23.82 -2.27
N LYS A 155 -10.18 -23.96 -1.44
CA LYS A 155 -10.08 -23.81 0.02
C LYS A 155 -9.07 -24.77 0.68
N LYS A 156 -8.81 -25.94 0.08
CA LYS A 156 -7.91 -26.96 0.63
C LYS A 156 -6.50 -26.86 0.07
N LYS A 157 -6.35 -26.47 -1.20
CA LYS A 157 -5.08 -26.54 -1.92
C LYS A 157 -4.39 -25.17 -2.02
N GLU A 158 -5.16 -24.09 -2.12
CA GLU A 158 -4.67 -22.76 -2.47
C GLU A 158 -4.92 -21.72 -1.36
N ARG A 159 -5.12 -22.20 -0.15
CA ARG A 159 -5.37 -21.32 1.00
C ARG A 159 -4.18 -20.42 1.32
N ASP A 160 -2.98 -20.94 1.22
CA ASP A 160 -1.76 -20.17 1.48
C ASP A 160 -1.58 -19.09 0.41
N ASP A 161 -1.84 -19.40 -0.86
CA ASP A 161 -1.84 -18.43 -1.96
C ASP A 161 -2.87 -17.30 -1.76
N PHE A 162 -4.01 -17.60 -1.12
CA PHE A 162 -5.01 -16.60 -0.76
C PHE A 162 -4.47 -15.61 0.30
N PHE A 163 -3.84 -16.12 1.35
CA PHE A 163 -3.24 -15.27 2.38
C PHE A 163 -2.01 -14.50 1.86
N ASP A 164 -1.22 -15.07 0.97
CA ASP A 164 -0.15 -14.37 0.27
C ASP A 164 -0.70 -13.18 -0.55
N MET A 165 -1.79 -13.39 -1.28
CA MET A 165 -2.47 -12.32 -2.01
C MET A 165 -2.92 -11.21 -1.05
N LEU A 166 -3.52 -11.53 0.11
CA LEU A 166 -3.90 -10.52 1.10
C LEU A 166 -2.69 -9.72 1.61
N SER A 167 -1.54 -10.38 1.81
CA SER A 167 -0.31 -9.70 2.23
C SER A 167 0.22 -8.75 1.16
N VAL A 168 0.22 -9.15 -0.11
CA VAL A 168 0.69 -8.32 -1.23
C VAL A 168 -0.16 -7.07 -1.39
N TYR A 169 -1.49 -7.20 -1.40
CA TYR A 169 -2.39 -6.06 -1.57
C TYR A 169 -2.59 -5.25 -0.29
N SER A 170 -2.45 -5.88 0.87
CA SER A 170 -2.59 -5.24 2.18
C SER A 170 -3.86 -4.37 2.27
N PRO A 171 -5.06 -4.95 2.17
CA PRO A 171 -6.31 -4.19 2.18
C PRO A 171 -6.48 -3.43 3.48
N ALA A 172 -6.99 -2.19 3.38
CA ALA A 172 -7.33 -1.37 4.54
C ALA A 172 -8.61 -1.88 5.24
N GLU A 173 -9.47 -2.56 4.47
CA GLU A 173 -10.72 -3.12 4.97
C GLU A 173 -11.06 -4.44 4.28
N ALA A 174 -11.50 -5.41 5.07
CA ALA A 174 -12.01 -6.69 4.60
C ALA A 174 -13.45 -6.91 5.10
N VAL A 175 -14.38 -7.05 4.17
CA VAL A 175 -15.76 -7.41 4.44
C VAL A 175 -15.94 -8.86 4.07
N CYS A 176 -16.55 -9.67 4.91
CA CYS A 176 -16.57 -11.11 4.66
C CYS A 176 -17.88 -11.79 5.02
N SER A 177 -18.23 -12.78 4.21
CA SER A 177 -19.30 -13.75 4.43
C SER A 177 -18.67 -15.15 4.49
N VAL A 178 -18.18 -15.51 5.67
CA VAL A 178 -17.37 -16.70 5.90
C VAL A 178 -17.73 -17.40 7.20
N SER A 179 -17.35 -18.66 7.35
CA SER A 179 -17.51 -19.46 8.57
C SER A 179 -16.76 -18.85 9.76
N ASP A 180 -17.17 -19.19 10.99
CA ASP A 180 -16.52 -18.72 12.21
C ASP A 180 -15.04 -19.17 12.30
N ASP A 181 -14.73 -20.38 11.84
CA ASP A 181 -13.36 -20.90 11.80
C ASP A 181 -12.49 -20.06 10.86
N PHE A 182 -12.97 -19.78 9.66
CA PHE A 182 -12.23 -18.95 8.70
C PHE A 182 -12.12 -17.50 9.17
N TYR A 183 -13.18 -16.95 9.75
CA TYR A 183 -13.16 -15.60 10.32
C TYR A 183 -12.10 -15.44 11.40
N SER A 184 -12.01 -16.41 12.32
CA SER A 184 -10.98 -16.39 13.38
C SER A 184 -9.56 -16.46 12.80
N LYS A 185 -9.35 -17.27 11.76
CA LYS A 185 -8.05 -17.36 11.06
C LYS A 185 -7.71 -16.08 10.31
N LEU A 186 -8.69 -15.47 9.64
CA LEU A 186 -8.52 -14.20 8.91
C LEU A 186 -8.18 -13.05 9.88
N THR A 187 -8.87 -12.96 11.00
CA THR A 187 -8.58 -11.93 12.03
C THR A 187 -7.22 -12.13 12.67
N GLY A 188 -6.83 -13.36 12.97
CA GLY A 188 -5.50 -13.71 13.47
C GLY A 188 -4.39 -13.33 12.47
N PHE A 189 -4.58 -13.67 11.21
CA PHE A 189 -3.67 -13.32 10.13
C PHE A 189 -3.55 -11.79 9.94
N ALA A 190 -4.69 -11.09 9.90
CA ALA A 190 -4.68 -9.64 9.71
C ALA A 190 -3.97 -8.91 10.85
N SER A 191 -4.20 -9.31 12.10
CA SER A 191 -3.51 -8.74 13.25
C SER A 191 -1.99 -8.96 13.20
N ALA A 192 -1.54 -10.10 12.65
CA ALA A 192 -0.13 -10.44 12.56
C ALA A 192 0.58 -9.80 11.35
N ARG A 193 -0.12 -9.63 10.21
CA ARG A 193 0.51 -9.34 8.92
C ARG A 193 -0.01 -8.08 8.21
N LEU A 194 -1.27 -7.67 8.42
CA LEU A 194 -1.91 -6.57 7.68
C LEU A 194 -1.97 -5.26 8.49
N GLY A 195 -1.52 -5.25 9.73
CA GLY A 195 -1.56 -4.06 10.57
C GLY A 195 -2.99 -3.59 10.88
N ALA A 196 -3.35 -2.38 10.49
CA ALA A 196 -4.64 -1.75 10.80
C ALA A 196 -5.78 -2.13 9.83
N CYS A 197 -5.82 -3.36 9.31
CA CYS A 197 -6.94 -3.81 8.46
C CYS A 197 -8.21 -3.99 9.29
N LEU A 198 -9.28 -3.28 8.94
CA LEU A 198 -10.59 -3.46 9.54
C LEU A 198 -11.29 -4.67 8.95
N ILE A 199 -11.65 -5.66 9.79
CA ILE A 199 -12.41 -6.83 9.35
C ILE A 199 -13.83 -6.73 9.88
N SER A 200 -14.82 -6.86 9.00
CA SER A 200 -16.23 -6.86 9.35
C SER A 200 -16.99 -7.97 8.63
N ARG A 201 -18.02 -8.50 9.26
CA ARG A 201 -18.98 -9.40 8.63
C ARG A 201 -20.07 -8.57 7.96
N ALA A 202 -20.46 -8.95 6.77
CA ALA A 202 -21.66 -8.46 6.13
C ALA A 202 -22.61 -9.63 5.90
N GLU A 203 -23.81 -9.51 6.41
CA GLU A 203 -24.90 -10.42 6.11
C GLU A 203 -25.64 -9.86 4.88
N GLY A 204 -25.48 -10.51 3.86
CA GLY A 204 -26.12 -10.91 2.63
C GLY A 204 -27.17 -10.05 1.93
N GLU A 205 -27.18 -8.73 1.98
CA GLU A 205 -27.91 -7.98 0.95
C GLU A 205 -27.16 -8.06 -0.39
N GLU A 206 -27.88 -8.39 -1.44
CA GLU A 206 -27.37 -8.45 -2.81
C GLU A 206 -28.08 -7.38 -3.65
N GLU A 207 -27.32 -6.68 -4.47
CA GLU A 207 -27.94 -5.86 -5.51
C GLU A 207 -28.53 -6.73 -6.62
N GLU A 208 -29.71 -6.36 -7.13
CA GLU A 208 -30.32 -7.05 -8.27
C GLU A 208 -29.50 -6.87 -9.55
N ASN A 209 -28.87 -5.70 -9.71
CA ASN A 209 -28.13 -5.34 -10.91
C ASN A 209 -26.63 -5.58 -10.74
N LEU A 210 -26.06 -6.38 -11.64
CA LEU A 210 -24.62 -6.53 -11.75
C LEU A 210 -24.04 -5.34 -12.55
N PRO A 211 -22.92 -4.70 -12.10
CA PRO A 211 -22.27 -3.67 -12.87
C PRO A 211 -21.90 -4.15 -14.29
N GLU A 212 -22.06 -3.28 -15.28
CA GLU A 212 -21.83 -3.63 -16.70
C GLU A 212 -20.39 -4.14 -16.94
N ALA A 213 -19.42 -3.59 -16.20
CA ALA A 213 -18.03 -4.03 -16.25
C ALA A 213 -17.82 -5.50 -15.84
N CYS A 214 -18.79 -6.11 -15.12
CA CYS A 214 -18.74 -7.50 -14.68
C CYS A 214 -19.40 -8.46 -15.66
N ALA A 215 -19.94 -8.00 -16.79
CA ALA A 215 -20.71 -8.81 -17.75
C ALA A 215 -19.88 -9.97 -18.36
N SER A 216 -18.57 -9.80 -18.45
CA SER A 216 -17.64 -10.81 -19.01
C SER A 216 -17.22 -11.91 -18.02
N ILE A 217 -17.66 -11.87 -16.78
CA ILE A 217 -17.31 -12.86 -15.76
C ILE A 217 -18.26 -14.06 -15.91
N ASP A 218 -17.72 -15.26 -16.09
CA ASP A 218 -18.55 -16.48 -16.22
C ASP A 218 -18.89 -17.12 -14.86
N ASN A 219 -18.12 -16.84 -13.80
CA ASN A 219 -18.30 -17.45 -12.48
C ASN A 219 -19.42 -16.76 -11.68
N GLU A 220 -20.49 -17.50 -11.38
CA GLU A 220 -21.66 -16.96 -10.65
C GLU A 220 -21.37 -16.63 -9.17
N ASN A 221 -20.46 -17.36 -8.51
CA ASN A 221 -20.06 -17.02 -7.14
C ASN A 221 -19.37 -15.65 -7.12
N VAL A 222 -18.46 -15.40 -8.07
CA VAL A 222 -17.78 -14.11 -8.20
C VAL A 222 -18.79 -12.99 -8.50
N LYS A 223 -19.78 -13.22 -9.35
CA LYS A 223 -20.86 -12.25 -9.60
C LYS A 223 -21.63 -11.94 -8.30
N THR A 224 -21.91 -12.96 -7.49
CA THR A 224 -22.55 -12.79 -6.18
C THR A 224 -21.68 -11.93 -5.25
N VAL A 225 -20.36 -12.14 -5.23
CA VAL A 225 -19.43 -11.29 -4.46
C VAL A 225 -19.49 -9.84 -4.94
N PHE A 226 -19.53 -9.60 -6.26
CA PHE A 226 -19.69 -8.24 -6.80
C PHE A 226 -21.01 -7.59 -6.38
N ARG A 227 -22.15 -8.32 -6.43
CA ARG A 227 -23.45 -7.81 -5.98
C ARG A 227 -23.42 -7.40 -4.51
N ARG A 228 -22.81 -8.22 -3.65
CA ARG A 228 -22.67 -7.94 -2.21
C ARG A 228 -21.73 -6.78 -1.93
N LEU A 229 -20.61 -6.71 -2.64
CA LEU A 229 -19.69 -5.58 -2.53
C LEU A 229 -20.35 -4.27 -3.00
N SER A 230 -21.14 -4.31 -4.10
CA SER A 230 -21.92 -3.16 -4.58
C SER A 230 -22.92 -2.69 -3.53
N ALA A 231 -23.67 -3.63 -2.93
CA ALA A 231 -24.62 -3.33 -1.87
C ALA A 231 -23.93 -2.70 -0.65
N TYR A 232 -22.79 -3.25 -0.24
CA TYR A 232 -22.01 -2.69 0.86
C TYR A 232 -21.53 -1.26 0.57
N ILE A 233 -20.96 -1.02 -0.61
CA ILE A 233 -20.45 0.32 -1.00
C ILE A 233 -21.62 1.31 -1.07
N ARG A 234 -22.79 0.93 -1.66
CA ARG A 234 -23.99 1.76 -1.70
C ARG A 234 -24.48 2.12 -0.30
N ASP A 235 -24.53 1.13 0.60
CA ASP A 235 -24.97 1.39 1.98
C ASP A 235 -24.04 2.33 2.74
N VAL A 236 -22.75 2.18 2.56
CA VAL A 236 -21.72 3.04 3.18
C VAL A 236 -21.72 4.43 2.56
N MET A 237 -21.79 4.54 1.24
CA MET A 237 -21.73 5.83 0.53
C MET A 237 -23.06 6.55 0.46
N LYS A 238 -24.18 5.86 0.74
CA LYS A 238 -25.56 6.38 0.64
C LYS A 238 -25.85 7.02 -0.73
N SER A 239 -25.25 6.46 -1.78
CA SER A 239 -25.46 6.91 -3.16
C SER A 239 -25.44 5.74 -4.14
N GLU A 240 -26.25 5.83 -5.21
CA GLU A 240 -26.30 4.83 -6.28
C GLU A 240 -25.14 5.02 -7.27
N VAL A 241 -23.92 4.83 -6.81
CA VAL A 241 -22.71 5.04 -7.63
C VAL A 241 -22.16 3.71 -8.07
N SER A 242 -21.96 3.52 -9.38
CA SER A 242 -21.16 2.43 -9.91
C SER A 242 -19.68 2.80 -9.76
N VAL A 243 -19.01 2.16 -8.80
CA VAL A 243 -17.56 2.38 -8.55
C VAL A 243 -16.67 1.39 -9.31
N PHE A 244 -17.24 0.60 -10.22
CA PHE A 244 -16.50 -0.45 -10.92
C PHE A 244 -16.30 -0.08 -12.39
N HIS A 245 -15.11 0.42 -12.73
CA HIS A 245 -14.78 0.84 -14.09
C HIS A 245 -13.82 -0.09 -14.81
N SER A 246 -13.06 -0.87 -14.05
CA SER A 246 -12.12 -1.86 -14.58
C SER A 246 -12.19 -3.10 -13.70
N VAL A 247 -12.49 -4.24 -14.31
CA VAL A 247 -12.63 -5.52 -13.62
C VAL A 247 -11.67 -6.52 -14.25
N LEU A 248 -10.67 -6.95 -13.51
CA LEU A 248 -9.60 -7.82 -13.97
C LEU A 248 -9.47 -9.03 -13.03
N PRO A 249 -9.03 -10.19 -13.50
CA PRO A 249 -8.70 -11.30 -12.60
C PRO A 249 -7.44 -10.97 -11.78
N ILE A 250 -7.42 -11.40 -10.52
CA ILE A 250 -6.23 -11.30 -9.66
C ILE A 250 -5.09 -12.17 -10.21
N ARG A 251 -5.43 -13.37 -10.67
CA ARG A 251 -4.48 -14.24 -11.36
C ARG A 251 -4.65 -14.03 -12.87
N GLU A 252 -3.83 -13.19 -13.46
CA GLU A 252 -3.71 -13.13 -14.92
C GLU A 252 -2.81 -14.27 -15.39
N ASP A 253 -3.23 -15.01 -16.43
CA ASP A 253 -2.51 -16.18 -16.98
C ASP A 253 -1.10 -15.88 -17.52
N HIS A 254 -0.65 -14.64 -17.46
CA HIS A 254 0.61 -14.20 -18.06
C HIS A 254 1.42 -13.28 -17.15
N THR A 255 1.35 -13.49 -15.82
CA THR A 255 2.15 -12.72 -14.85
C THR A 255 3.00 -13.62 -13.97
N LEU A 256 4.19 -13.13 -13.63
CA LEU A 256 5.11 -13.72 -12.68
C LEU A 256 4.50 -13.63 -11.27
N THR A 257 4.42 -14.74 -10.57
CA THR A 257 3.95 -14.79 -9.19
C THR A 257 5.08 -14.47 -8.22
N LEU A 258 4.89 -13.45 -7.40
CA LEU A 258 5.79 -13.04 -6.33
C LEU A 258 5.01 -13.05 -5.01
N SER A 259 5.50 -13.79 -4.01
CA SER A 259 4.95 -13.72 -2.65
C SER A 259 5.34 -12.41 -1.95
N GLU A 260 4.63 -12.03 -0.88
CA GLU A 260 5.00 -10.86 -0.07
C GLU A 260 6.42 -11.00 0.49
N GLU A 261 6.79 -12.21 0.92
CA GLU A 261 8.13 -12.51 1.41
C GLU A 261 9.20 -12.30 0.34
N CYS A 262 8.93 -12.71 -0.91
CA CYS A 262 9.81 -12.46 -2.04
C CYS A 262 9.97 -10.96 -2.31
N LEU A 263 8.88 -10.21 -2.35
CA LEU A 263 8.89 -8.75 -2.54
C LEU A 263 9.69 -8.03 -1.45
N ARG A 264 9.54 -8.47 -0.19
CA ARG A 264 10.25 -7.95 0.96
C ARG A 264 11.74 -8.33 0.96
N ASN A 265 12.06 -9.62 0.74
CA ASN A 265 13.44 -10.11 0.75
C ASN A 265 14.29 -9.52 -0.37
N LEU A 266 13.67 -9.17 -1.50
CA LEU A 266 14.30 -8.49 -2.63
C LEU A 266 14.17 -6.96 -2.57
N GLU A 267 13.50 -6.43 -1.56
CA GLU A 267 13.27 -4.99 -1.37
C GLU A 267 12.68 -4.31 -2.63
N ILE A 268 11.66 -4.94 -3.23
CA ILE A 268 11.08 -4.43 -4.48
C ILE A 268 10.27 -3.16 -4.23
N THR A 269 9.32 -3.17 -3.29
CA THR A 269 8.43 -2.04 -2.99
C THR A 269 8.59 -1.49 -1.59
N ARG A 270 9.10 -2.30 -0.65
CA ARG A 270 9.35 -1.94 0.76
C ARG A 270 10.72 -2.45 1.18
N ASN A 271 11.48 -1.63 1.91
CA ASN A 271 12.78 -2.03 2.44
C ASN A 271 12.62 -2.90 3.71
N MET A 272 13.64 -3.69 4.04
CA MET A 272 13.64 -4.57 5.21
C MET A 272 13.87 -3.83 6.53
N ARG A 273 14.37 -2.58 6.50
CA ARG A 273 14.79 -1.85 7.68
C ARG A 273 13.62 -1.23 8.44
N ASP A 274 12.73 -0.54 7.75
CA ASP A 274 11.63 0.23 8.33
C ASP A 274 10.30 0.04 7.57
N GLY A 275 10.27 -0.86 6.58
CA GLY A 275 9.12 -1.09 5.71
C GLY A 275 8.82 0.07 4.76
N GLY A 276 9.70 1.08 4.73
CA GLY A 276 9.57 2.26 3.89
C GLY A 276 9.96 2.00 2.44
N ARG A 277 9.74 3.02 1.60
CA ARG A 277 10.05 2.97 0.18
C ARG A 277 11.54 3.23 -0.14
N LYS A 278 12.25 3.88 0.77
CA LYS A 278 13.63 4.32 0.52
C LYS A 278 14.59 3.15 0.34
N GLY A 279 15.38 3.18 -0.73
CA GLY A 279 16.34 2.13 -1.07
C GLY A 279 15.76 0.94 -1.83
N THR A 280 14.48 0.97 -2.18
CA THR A 280 13.80 -0.10 -2.93
C THR A 280 13.99 0.02 -4.44
N LEU A 281 13.71 -1.07 -5.17
CA LEU A 281 13.71 -1.05 -6.62
C LEU A 281 12.66 -0.05 -7.17
N LEU A 282 11.49 0.02 -6.53
CA LEU A 282 10.46 0.98 -6.90
C LEU A 282 10.93 2.43 -6.77
N GLU A 283 11.65 2.80 -5.70
CA GLU A 283 12.21 4.15 -5.58
C GLU A 283 13.17 4.46 -6.73
N LEU A 284 14.03 3.50 -7.06
CA LEU A 284 15.06 3.66 -8.06
C LEU A 284 14.50 3.85 -9.48
N LEU A 285 13.38 3.22 -9.79
CA LEU A 285 12.75 3.25 -11.13
C LEU A 285 11.62 4.29 -11.26
N ASP A 286 11.16 4.90 -10.15
CA ASP A 286 10.04 5.84 -10.16
C ASP A 286 10.47 7.28 -10.50
N TYR A 287 10.48 7.55 -11.79
CA TYR A 287 10.53 8.90 -12.38
C TYR A 287 9.16 9.33 -12.92
N THR A 288 8.07 8.71 -12.44
CA THR A 288 6.72 9.07 -12.87
C THR A 288 6.34 10.47 -12.41
N HIS A 289 5.64 11.18 -13.27
CA HIS A 289 5.16 12.54 -13.04
C HIS A 289 3.69 12.58 -12.60
N THR A 290 2.96 11.48 -12.82
CA THR A 290 1.55 11.36 -12.41
C THR A 290 1.40 10.35 -11.27
N ALA A 291 0.45 10.59 -10.38
CA ALA A 291 0.11 9.63 -9.32
C ALA A 291 -0.42 8.30 -9.91
N MET A 292 -1.17 8.37 -11.01
CA MET A 292 -1.69 7.21 -11.76
C MET A 292 -0.54 6.34 -12.30
N GLY A 293 0.47 6.96 -12.90
CA GLY A 293 1.68 6.27 -13.38
C GLY A 293 2.46 5.61 -12.24
N ALA A 294 2.62 6.28 -11.11
CA ALA A 294 3.32 5.74 -9.96
C ALA A 294 2.63 4.48 -9.39
N ARG A 295 1.30 4.48 -9.28
CA ARG A 295 0.51 3.31 -8.86
C ARG A 295 0.67 2.16 -9.87
N LEU A 296 0.61 2.46 -11.15
CA LEU A 296 0.77 1.46 -12.20
C LEU A 296 2.19 0.88 -12.24
N LEU A 297 3.23 1.70 -12.07
CA LEU A 297 4.62 1.24 -12.01
C LEU A 297 4.84 0.28 -10.83
N LYS A 298 4.32 0.61 -9.65
CA LYS A 298 4.33 -0.28 -8.49
C LYS A 298 3.71 -1.63 -8.84
N ARG A 299 2.51 -1.63 -9.46
CA ARG A 299 1.82 -2.85 -9.88
C ARG A 299 2.62 -3.63 -10.92
N TRP A 300 3.30 -2.99 -11.87
CA TRP A 300 4.14 -3.67 -12.84
C TRP A 300 5.34 -4.38 -12.19
N LEU A 301 5.90 -3.84 -11.12
CA LEU A 301 6.98 -4.46 -10.36
C LEU A 301 6.50 -5.58 -9.44
N GLU A 302 5.30 -5.46 -8.88
CA GLU A 302 4.68 -6.51 -8.07
C GLU A 302 4.15 -7.68 -8.92
N ARG A 303 3.86 -7.43 -10.20
CA ARG A 303 3.32 -8.38 -11.17
C ARG A 303 4.00 -8.26 -12.53
N PRO A 304 5.26 -8.65 -12.65
CA PRO A 304 5.96 -8.67 -13.91
C PRO A 304 5.28 -9.64 -14.91
N LEU A 305 5.50 -9.43 -16.19
CA LEU A 305 4.88 -10.22 -17.24
C LEU A 305 5.64 -11.52 -17.50
N THR A 306 4.91 -12.58 -17.92
CA THR A 306 5.49 -13.80 -18.49
C THR A 306 5.27 -13.89 -20.00
N ASP A 307 4.40 -13.06 -20.57
CA ASP A 307 4.17 -12.97 -22.01
C ASP A 307 5.29 -12.20 -22.70
N VAL A 308 6.08 -12.91 -23.49
CA VAL A 308 7.22 -12.40 -24.24
C VAL A 308 6.85 -11.20 -25.12
N ASN A 309 5.71 -11.28 -25.82
CA ASN A 309 5.30 -10.22 -26.73
C ASN A 309 4.94 -8.93 -25.99
N ARG A 310 4.24 -9.07 -24.87
CA ARG A 310 3.88 -7.91 -24.02
C ARG A 310 5.12 -7.27 -23.39
N ILE A 311 6.13 -8.06 -22.99
CA ILE A 311 7.40 -7.56 -22.46
C ILE A 311 8.13 -6.78 -23.56
N ILE A 312 8.28 -7.37 -24.76
CA ILE A 312 8.96 -6.74 -25.91
C ILE A 312 8.27 -5.42 -26.30
N LEU A 313 6.93 -5.40 -26.32
CA LEU A 313 6.18 -4.17 -26.59
C LEU A 313 6.54 -3.03 -25.62
N ARG A 314 6.67 -3.32 -24.31
CA ARG A 314 7.10 -2.32 -23.34
C ARG A 314 8.53 -1.85 -23.62
N GLN A 315 9.45 -2.80 -23.90
CA GLN A 315 10.84 -2.49 -24.24
C GLN A 315 10.95 -1.63 -25.51
N ASP A 316 10.15 -1.88 -26.53
CA ASP A 316 10.13 -1.09 -27.76
C ASP A 316 9.75 0.38 -27.49
N GLY A 317 8.77 0.61 -26.60
CA GLY A 317 8.39 1.96 -26.19
C GLY A 317 9.50 2.67 -25.39
N ILE A 318 10.16 1.93 -24.49
CA ILE A 318 11.29 2.46 -23.71
C ILE A 318 12.46 2.81 -24.66
N GLU A 319 12.80 1.92 -25.59
CA GLU A 319 13.89 2.15 -26.55
C GLU A 319 13.63 3.36 -27.44
N GLU A 320 12.40 3.52 -27.91
CA GLU A 320 12.02 4.68 -28.71
C GLU A 320 12.21 5.98 -27.92
N LEU A 321 11.72 6.04 -26.67
CA LEU A 321 11.87 7.24 -25.85
C LEU A 321 13.32 7.49 -25.42
N THR A 322 14.12 6.45 -25.19
CA THR A 322 15.57 6.61 -24.89
C THR A 322 16.34 7.16 -26.08
N ASN A 323 15.94 6.82 -27.31
CA ASN A 323 16.56 7.33 -28.53
C ASN A 323 16.11 8.77 -28.88
N HIS A 324 15.00 9.26 -28.29
CA HIS A 324 14.43 10.58 -28.53
C HIS A 324 14.33 11.39 -27.23
N MET A 325 15.50 11.76 -26.68
CA MET A 325 15.60 12.43 -25.36
C MET A 325 14.80 13.74 -25.26
N THR A 326 14.72 14.51 -26.36
CA THR A 326 13.98 15.77 -26.37
C THR A 326 12.49 15.52 -26.20
N GLU A 327 11.96 14.54 -26.94
CA GLU A 327 10.56 14.12 -26.86
C GLU A 327 10.23 13.56 -25.48
N LEU A 328 11.13 12.76 -24.88
CA LEU A 328 10.98 12.27 -23.53
C LEU A 328 10.88 13.43 -22.51
N THR A 329 11.77 14.42 -22.60
CA THR A 329 11.75 15.56 -21.66
C THR A 329 10.48 16.41 -21.85
N ASN A 330 10.08 16.68 -23.09
CA ASN A 330 8.83 17.39 -23.36
C ASN A 330 7.61 16.62 -22.84
N LEU A 331 7.61 15.30 -22.98
CA LEU A 331 6.55 14.43 -22.45
C LEU A 331 6.49 14.51 -20.93
N GLU A 332 7.62 14.45 -20.24
CA GLU A 332 7.71 14.58 -18.79
C GLU A 332 7.18 15.92 -18.29
N ASP A 333 7.53 17.02 -18.97
CA ASP A 333 7.02 18.35 -18.65
C ASP A 333 5.49 18.43 -18.80
N MET A 334 4.93 17.83 -19.86
CA MET A 334 3.47 17.77 -20.06
C MET A 334 2.80 16.88 -19.00
N LEU A 335 3.34 15.72 -18.70
CA LEU A 335 2.81 14.80 -17.70
C LEU A 335 2.84 15.40 -16.28
N SER A 336 3.82 16.26 -15.99
CA SER A 336 3.90 16.94 -14.69
C SER A 336 2.72 17.91 -14.44
N GLN A 337 2.00 18.30 -15.49
CA GLN A 337 0.80 19.13 -15.41
C GLN A 337 -0.50 18.33 -15.40
N VAL A 338 -0.42 17.00 -15.50
CA VAL A 338 -1.55 16.08 -15.43
C VAL A 338 -1.77 15.65 -13.98
N PHE A 339 -2.90 16.06 -13.42
CA PHE A 339 -3.31 15.67 -12.06
C PHE A 339 -3.88 14.25 -12.04
N ASP A 340 -4.13 13.73 -10.83
CA ASP A 340 -4.73 12.41 -10.61
C ASP A 340 -6.22 12.42 -10.95
N PHE A 341 -6.51 12.43 -12.24
CA PHE A 341 -7.90 12.50 -12.64
C PHE A 341 -8.66 11.15 -12.56
N GLU A 342 -8.01 10.02 -12.40
CA GLU A 342 -8.69 8.79 -11.98
C GLU A 342 -9.47 9.02 -10.67
N ARG A 343 -8.79 9.56 -9.66
CA ARG A 343 -9.41 9.88 -8.38
C ARG A 343 -10.40 11.04 -8.46
N ILE A 344 -10.14 12.02 -9.31
CA ILE A 344 -11.08 13.12 -9.54
C ILE A 344 -12.39 12.58 -10.14
N LEU A 345 -12.32 11.70 -11.13
CA LEU A 345 -13.49 11.09 -11.75
C LEU A 345 -14.32 10.27 -10.74
N SER A 346 -13.69 9.46 -9.90
CA SER A 346 -14.37 8.72 -8.83
C SER A 346 -15.03 9.65 -7.81
N ARG A 347 -14.41 10.79 -7.47
CA ARG A 347 -15.04 11.81 -6.61
C ARG A 347 -16.23 12.50 -7.27
N ILE A 348 -16.21 12.72 -8.61
CA ILE A 348 -17.37 13.25 -9.34
C ILE A 348 -18.55 12.29 -9.24
N GLU A 349 -18.31 10.99 -9.42
CA GLU A 349 -19.35 9.97 -9.27
C GLU A 349 -19.89 9.90 -7.84
N ALA A 350 -18.98 9.85 -6.86
CA ALA A 350 -19.33 9.82 -5.44
C ALA A 350 -19.90 11.15 -4.90
N ASN A 351 -20.10 12.13 -5.75
CA ASN A 351 -20.58 13.47 -5.41
C ASN A 351 -19.78 14.20 -4.31
N SER A 352 -18.51 13.84 -4.15
CA SER A 352 -17.58 14.37 -3.12
C SER A 352 -16.52 15.31 -3.69
N THR A 353 -16.69 15.80 -4.93
CA THR A 353 -15.75 16.64 -5.66
C THR A 353 -15.72 18.07 -5.11
N SER A 354 -14.54 18.66 -5.06
CA SER A 354 -14.34 20.10 -4.82
C SER A 354 -14.24 20.89 -6.12
N PRO A 355 -14.43 22.23 -6.11
CA PRO A 355 -14.16 23.07 -7.28
C PRO A 355 -12.71 22.98 -7.76
N LYS A 356 -11.74 22.76 -6.86
CA LYS A 356 -10.32 22.52 -7.20
C LYS A 356 -10.14 21.27 -8.05
N ASP A 357 -10.88 20.21 -7.76
CA ASP A 357 -10.83 18.98 -8.53
C ASP A 357 -11.23 19.21 -9.98
N LEU A 358 -12.31 19.98 -10.22
CA LEU A 358 -12.75 20.30 -11.58
C LEU A 358 -11.74 21.20 -12.32
N LEU A 359 -11.07 22.13 -11.62
CA LEU A 359 -9.99 22.93 -12.18
C LEU A 359 -8.76 22.06 -12.49
N ALA A 360 -8.42 21.11 -11.63
CA ALA A 360 -7.33 20.15 -11.85
C ALA A 360 -7.65 19.23 -13.05
N LEU A 361 -8.92 18.79 -13.18
CA LEU A 361 -9.37 18.04 -14.37
C LEU A 361 -9.22 18.88 -15.64
N LYS A 362 -9.68 20.15 -15.63
CA LYS A 362 -9.52 21.08 -16.74
C LYS A 362 -8.05 21.24 -17.14
N ALA A 363 -7.16 21.44 -16.17
CA ALA A 363 -5.72 21.58 -16.42
C ALA A 363 -5.14 20.32 -17.07
N SER A 364 -5.54 19.14 -16.59
CA SER A 364 -5.12 17.86 -17.17
C SER A 364 -5.61 17.69 -18.61
N LEU A 365 -6.88 17.99 -18.86
CA LEU A 365 -7.46 17.89 -20.20
C LEU A 365 -6.81 18.86 -21.21
N ARG A 366 -6.31 20.00 -20.77
CA ARG A 366 -5.56 20.97 -21.60
C ARG A 366 -4.29 20.36 -22.18
N MET A 367 -3.61 19.46 -21.46
CA MET A 367 -2.35 18.84 -21.92
C MET A 367 -2.56 17.70 -22.91
N ILE A 368 -3.72 17.07 -22.94
CA ILE A 368 -4.00 15.89 -23.78
C ILE A 368 -3.75 16.12 -25.27
N PRO A 369 -4.23 17.20 -25.91
CA PRO A 369 -3.97 17.43 -27.35
C PRO A 369 -2.48 17.50 -27.68
N GLU A 370 -1.67 18.13 -26.81
CA GLU A 370 -0.22 18.27 -27.03
C GLU A 370 0.49 16.92 -26.86
N ILE A 371 0.10 16.14 -25.86
CA ILE A 371 0.60 14.75 -25.68
C ILE A 371 0.27 13.90 -26.91
N LYS A 372 -0.97 13.94 -27.40
CA LYS A 372 -1.37 13.22 -28.62
C LYS A 372 -0.57 13.64 -29.85
N LYS A 373 -0.33 14.94 -29.99
CA LYS A 373 0.47 15.50 -31.08
C LYS A 373 1.91 14.99 -31.03
N LEU A 374 2.54 14.97 -29.85
CA LEU A 374 3.87 14.40 -29.66
C LEU A 374 3.90 12.92 -30.03
N LEU A 375 2.92 12.13 -29.60
CA LEU A 375 2.82 10.71 -29.90
C LEU A 375 2.40 10.39 -31.33
N SER A 376 1.94 11.36 -32.12
CA SER A 376 1.52 11.13 -33.50
C SER A 376 2.67 10.66 -34.42
N GLY A 377 3.91 11.03 -34.07
CA GLY A 377 5.14 10.60 -34.73
C GLY A 377 5.72 9.28 -34.24
N ALA A 378 5.13 8.64 -33.24
CA ALA A 378 5.66 7.43 -32.63
C ALA A 378 5.80 6.27 -33.63
N GLY A 379 6.92 5.55 -33.57
CA GLY A 379 7.23 4.37 -34.37
C GLY A 379 6.74 3.07 -33.74
N SER A 380 6.92 2.90 -32.42
CA SER A 380 6.60 1.67 -31.69
C SER A 380 5.09 1.39 -31.60
N VAL A 381 4.76 0.10 -31.61
CA VAL A 381 3.36 -0.36 -31.55
C VAL A 381 2.70 0.06 -30.24
N ILE A 382 3.44 0.04 -29.15
CA ILE A 382 2.88 0.37 -27.82
C ILE A 382 2.50 1.85 -27.71
N LEU A 383 3.37 2.76 -28.16
CA LEU A 383 3.09 4.19 -28.12
C LEU A 383 1.94 4.56 -29.06
N LYS A 384 1.83 3.91 -30.24
CA LYS A 384 0.68 4.04 -31.13
C LYS A 384 -0.62 3.58 -30.48
N LYS A 385 -0.61 2.42 -29.80
CA LYS A 385 -1.79 1.92 -29.07
C LYS A 385 -2.20 2.85 -27.94
N ILE A 386 -1.24 3.36 -27.17
CA ILE A 386 -1.49 4.33 -26.11
C ILE A 386 -2.10 5.60 -26.71
N ASN A 387 -1.53 6.16 -27.79
CA ASN A 387 -2.06 7.33 -28.45
C ASN A 387 -3.50 7.14 -28.98
N ALA A 388 -3.83 5.96 -29.47
CA ALA A 388 -5.18 5.64 -29.92
C ALA A 388 -6.20 5.56 -28.76
N GLN A 389 -5.76 5.18 -27.55
CA GLN A 389 -6.61 5.08 -26.35
C GLN A 389 -6.84 6.42 -25.64
N ILE A 390 -5.98 7.41 -25.88
CA ILE A 390 -6.13 8.75 -25.30
C ILE A 390 -7.22 9.51 -26.06
N GLY A 391 -8.35 9.83 -25.41
CA GLY A 391 -9.42 10.70 -25.93
C GLY A 391 -9.11 12.17 -25.70
N ILE A 392 -9.59 13.07 -26.57
CA ILE A 392 -9.35 14.53 -26.43
C ILE A 392 -10.30 15.19 -25.43
N HIS A 393 -11.52 14.64 -25.26
CA HIS A 393 -12.55 15.12 -24.32
C HIS A 393 -12.85 16.63 -24.43
N GLY A 394 -12.85 17.18 -25.66
CA GLY A 394 -13.08 18.59 -25.95
C GLY A 394 -14.35 19.15 -25.32
N PRO A 395 -15.52 18.51 -25.44
CA PRO A 395 -16.75 19.00 -24.82
C PRO A 395 -16.66 19.21 -23.31
N VAL A 396 -15.99 18.28 -22.58
CA VAL A 396 -15.77 18.40 -21.13
C VAL A 396 -14.83 19.56 -20.82
N PHE A 397 -13.74 19.70 -21.58
CA PHE A 397 -12.80 20.81 -21.43
C PHE A 397 -13.52 22.15 -21.65
N ASP A 398 -14.29 22.28 -22.72
CA ASP A 398 -15.03 23.52 -23.05
C ASP A 398 -16.08 23.86 -21.99
N LEU A 399 -16.78 22.83 -21.44
CA LEU A 399 -17.73 23.02 -20.34
C LEU A 399 -17.01 23.58 -19.11
N LEU A 400 -15.89 22.96 -18.69
CA LEU A 400 -15.12 23.39 -17.53
C LEU A 400 -14.49 24.77 -17.75
N ASP A 401 -14.03 25.07 -18.97
CA ASP A 401 -13.44 26.37 -19.31
C ASP A 401 -14.45 27.54 -19.23
N ARG A 402 -15.69 27.27 -19.64
CA ARG A 402 -16.77 28.26 -19.57
C ARG A 402 -17.36 28.39 -18.17
N SER A 403 -17.46 27.31 -17.42
CA SER A 403 -18.21 27.25 -16.15
C SER A 403 -17.36 27.55 -14.92
N MET A 404 -16.08 27.12 -14.89
CA MET A 404 -15.27 27.19 -13.67
C MET A 404 -14.39 28.45 -13.62
N ASN A 405 -14.38 29.09 -12.45
CA ASN A 405 -13.59 30.28 -12.20
C ASN A 405 -12.18 29.91 -11.66
N GLU A 406 -11.13 30.16 -12.45
CA GLU A 406 -9.74 29.83 -12.07
C GLU A 406 -9.24 30.71 -10.90
N ASN A 407 -9.79 31.89 -10.72
CA ASN A 407 -9.46 32.82 -9.63
C ASN A 407 -10.40 32.66 -8.43
N GLY A 408 -11.32 31.70 -8.47
CA GLY A 408 -12.28 31.44 -7.41
C GLY A 408 -11.64 30.77 -6.20
N THR A 409 -12.37 30.79 -5.08
CA THR A 409 -12.00 30.01 -3.93
C THR A 409 -12.16 28.52 -4.27
N GLY A 410 -11.21 27.70 -3.92
CA GLY A 410 -11.27 26.26 -4.25
C GLY A 410 -12.26 25.45 -3.40
N ASN A 411 -13.14 26.12 -2.67
CA ASN A 411 -14.10 25.50 -1.76
C ASN A 411 -15.52 25.95 -2.08
N VAL A 412 -16.48 25.03 -2.11
CA VAL A 412 -17.91 25.31 -2.35
C VAL A 412 -18.46 26.34 -1.35
N ARG A 413 -17.96 26.37 -0.12
CA ARG A 413 -18.46 27.27 0.94
C ARG A 413 -18.12 28.72 0.75
N ASP A 414 -16.96 28.99 0.15
CA ASP A 414 -16.47 30.36 0.00
C ASP A 414 -17.10 31.06 -1.21
N GLY A 415 -17.85 30.31 -2.04
CA GLY A 415 -18.49 30.81 -3.26
C GLY A 415 -17.51 31.21 -4.35
N LYS A 416 -18.01 31.87 -5.39
CA LYS A 416 -17.25 32.43 -6.52
C LYS A 416 -16.46 31.41 -7.35
N TYR A 417 -16.87 30.13 -7.30
CA TYR A 417 -16.25 29.06 -8.09
C TYR A 417 -16.87 28.90 -9.49
N ILE A 418 -18.04 29.49 -9.76
CA ILE A 418 -18.61 29.58 -11.11
C ILE A 418 -18.15 30.87 -11.78
N LYS A 419 -17.72 30.78 -13.03
CA LYS A 419 -17.19 31.89 -13.84
C LYS A 419 -18.31 32.90 -14.15
N GLU A 420 -17.97 34.18 -14.13
CA GLU A 420 -18.85 35.25 -14.56
C GLU A 420 -19.16 35.13 -16.06
N GLY A 421 -20.38 35.37 -16.46
CA GLY A 421 -20.87 35.20 -17.83
C GLY A 421 -21.36 33.78 -18.16
N PHE A 422 -21.26 32.81 -17.24
CA PHE A 422 -21.79 31.47 -17.46
C PHE A 422 -23.30 31.36 -17.24
N SER A 423 -23.84 32.10 -16.28
CA SER A 423 -25.28 32.15 -15.98
C SER A 423 -25.75 33.56 -15.73
N ALA A 424 -26.60 34.10 -16.61
CA ALA A 424 -27.15 35.44 -16.48
C ALA A 424 -27.94 35.64 -15.16
N GLU A 425 -28.66 34.59 -14.69
CA GLU A 425 -29.40 34.63 -13.41
C GLU A 425 -28.43 34.76 -12.23
N LEU A 426 -27.32 34.04 -12.25
CA LEU A 426 -26.32 34.08 -11.18
C LEU A 426 -25.60 35.45 -11.17
N ASP A 427 -25.26 35.98 -12.34
CA ASP A 427 -24.57 37.25 -12.48
C ASP A 427 -25.46 38.42 -12.03
N GLU A 428 -26.76 38.37 -12.31
CA GLU A 428 -27.74 39.34 -11.80
C GLU A 428 -27.78 39.35 -10.27
N VAL A 429 -27.90 38.17 -9.64
CA VAL A 429 -27.96 38.05 -8.17
C VAL A 429 -26.63 38.45 -7.53
N ARG A 430 -25.47 38.11 -8.13
CA ARG A 430 -24.15 38.54 -7.66
C ARG A 430 -24.01 40.05 -7.73
N SER A 431 -24.44 40.71 -8.82
CA SER A 431 -24.39 42.16 -8.96
C SER A 431 -25.20 42.88 -7.88
N LEU A 432 -26.34 42.30 -7.49
CA LEU A 432 -27.15 42.80 -6.36
C LEU A 432 -26.41 42.64 -5.02
N SER A 433 -25.67 41.58 -4.84
CA SER A 433 -24.87 41.32 -3.62
C SER A 433 -23.61 42.20 -3.57
N GLU A 434 -22.92 42.45 -4.67
CA GLU A 434 -21.70 43.29 -4.75
C GLU A 434 -22.05 44.80 -4.66
N ASN A 435 -23.12 45.20 -5.30
CA ASN A 435 -23.65 46.58 -5.14
C ASN A 435 -24.06 46.87 -3.69
N SER A 436 -24.26 45.81 -2.88
CA SER A 436 -24.58 45.99 -1.46
C SER A 436 -23.42 46.63 -0.67
N GLN A 437 -22.16 46.36 -1.01
CA GLN A 437 -21.01 46.97 -0.36
C GLN A 437 -20.88 48.45 -0.73
N GLN A 438 -21.10 48.81 -1.99
CA GLN A 438 -21.13 50.17 -2.44
C GLN A 438 -22.30 50.95 -1.79
N TYR A 439 -23.50 50.29 -1.73
CA TYR A 439 -24.64 50.91 -1.08
C TYR A 439 -24.41 51.18 0.40
N ILE A 440 -23.72 50.28 1.13
CA ILE A 440 -23.35 50.51 2.52
C ILE A 440 -22.40 51.68 2.67
N ALA A 441 -21.41 51.80 1.80
CA ALA A 441 -20.49 52.94 1.80
C ALA A 441 -21.21 54.28 1.50
N ASP A 442 -22.09 54.26 0.50
CA ASP A 442 -22.89 55.40 0.13
C ASP A 442 -23.93 55.79 1.22
N LEU A 443 -24.52 54.79 1.91
CA LEU A 443 -25.42 55.00 3.04
C LEU A 443 -24.66 55.56 4.25
N GLU A 444 -23.47 55.07 4.52
CA GLU A 444 -22.60 55.60 5.58
C GLU A 444 -22.26 57.09 5.32
N GLU A 445 -21.90 57.41 4.09
CA GLU A 445 -21.56 58.80 3.72
C GLU A 445 -22.78 59.74 3.73
N ARG A 446 -23.94 59.26 3.18
CA ARG A 446 -25.21 60.04 3.24
C ARG A 446 -25.64 60.29 4.69
N GLU A 447 -25.62 59.32 5.55
CA GLU A 447 -25.99 59.48 6.94
C GLU A 447 -24.99 60.37 7.72
N LYS A 448 -23.71 60.34 7.40
CA LYS A 448 -22.72 61.27 7.95
C LYS A 448 -23.02 62.71 7.54
N ILE A 449 -23.34 62.96 6.27
CA ILE A 449 -23.68 64.31 5.76
C ILE A 449 -25.00 64.78 6.36
N LYS A 450 -26.02 63.88 6.40
CA LYS A 450 -27.37 64.23 6.87
C LYS A 450 -27.43 64.59 8.37
N THR A 451 -26.66 63.79 9.18
CA THR A 451 -26.72 63.88 10.63
C THR A 451 -25.59 64.74 11.23
N GLY A 452 -24.48 64.87 10.50
CA GLY A 452 -23.22 65.49 10.99
C GLY A 452 -22.48 64.57 11.99
N ILE A 453 -22.98 63.34 12.25
CA ILE A 453 -22.42 62.38 13.23
C ILE A 453 -21.29 61.56 12.56
N LYS A 454 -20.14 61.42 13.23
CA LYS A 454 -19.09 60.52 12.83
C LYS A 454 -19.51 59.09 13.18
N LEU A 455 -20.06 58.39 12.22
CA LEU A 455 -20.52 56.98 12.36
C LEU A 455 -19.75 56.07 11.42
N LYS A 456 -19.76 54.80 11.69
CA LYS A 456 -19.31 53.70 10.80
C LYS A 456 -20.37 52.66 10.77
N ILE A 457 -20.57 52.04 9.58
CA ILE A 457 -21.39 50.82 9.47
C ILE A 457 -20.53 49.61 9.75
N GLY A 458 -20.92 48.78 10.69
CA GLY A 458 -20.30 47.49 11.01
C GLY A 458 -21.29 46.35 10.85
N PHE A 459 -20.81 45.16 10.77
CA PHE A 459 -21.60 43.90 10.74
C PHE A 459 -21.23 42.99 11.90
N ASN A 460 -22.23 42.33 12.49
CA ASN A 460 -22.06 41.34 13.53
C ASN A 460 -23.07 40.21 13.29
N ASN A 461 -22.63 38.97 13.41
CA ASN A 461 -23.46 37.77 13.16
C ASN A 461 -24.70 37.67 14.08
N VAL A 462 -24.70 38.35 15.23
CA VAL A 462 -25.85 38.36 16.17
C VAL A 462 -26.88 39.43 15.85
N PHE A 463 -26.44 40.61 15.42
CA PHE A 463 -27.29 41.80 15.27
C PHE A 463 -27.42 42.28 13.83
N GLY A 464 -26.67 41.72 12.86
CA GLY A 464 -26.60 42.16 11.48
C GLY A 464 -25.80 43.43 11.30
N TYR A 465 -26.21 44.26 10.33
CA TYR A 465 -25.61 45.58 10.08
C TYR A 465 -26.06 46.61 11.12
N TYR A 466 -25.12 47.41 11.58
CA TYR A 466 -25.39 48.48 12.55
C TYR A 466 -24.53 49.74 12.29
N PHE A 467 -25.03 50.87 12.69
CA PHE A 467 -24.25 52.09 12.81
C PHE A 467 -23.54 52.12 14.17
N GLU A 468 -22.24 52.25 14.17
CA GLU A 468 -21.46 52.43 15.38
C GLU A 468 -21.11 53.91 15.56
N ILE A 469 -21.56 54.51 16.66
CA ILE A 469 -21.36 55.88 17.04
C ILE A 469 -20.55 55.91 18.32
N SER A 470 -19.44 56.65 18.34
CA SER A 470 -18.60 56.85 19.51
C SER A 470 -19.35 57.57 20.63
N ASN A 471 -19.16 57.15 21.90
CA ASN A 471 -19.70 57.86 23.08
C ASN A 471 -19.16 59.28 23.23
N ALA A 472 -18.10 59.67 22.49
CA ALA A 472 -17.59 61.02 22.40
C ALA A 472 -18.45 61.96 21.53
N ASN A 473 -19.47 61.42 20.84
CA ASN A 473 -20.35 62.22 20.01
C ASN A 473 -21.22 63.13 20.87
N LYS A 474 -21.23 64.45 20.50
CA LYS A 474 -22.03 65.47 21.15
C LYS A 474 -23.28 65.85 20.36
N ILE A 475 -23.47 65.36 19.17
CA ILE A 475 -24.58 65.64 18.29
C ILE A 475 -25.79 64.80 18.71
N PRO A 476 -27.00 65.33 18.84
CA PRO A 476 -28.18 64.56 19.18
C PRO A 476 -28.44 63.45 18.16
N ILE A 477 -28.74 62.28 18.67
CA ILE A 477 -29.04 61.13 17.81
C ILE A 477 -30.47 61.26 17.28
N PRO A 478 -30.69 61.15 15.96
CA PRO A 478 -32.02 61.25 15.36
C PRO A 478 -33.00 60.22 15.91
N PRO A 479 -34.31 60.53 16.01
CA PRO A 479 -35.33 59.61 16.59
C PRO A 479 -35.51 58.29 15.82
N TYR A 480 -35.10 58.23 14.55
CA TYR A 480 -35.20 57.01 13.71
C TYR A 480 -34.06 56.04 13.90
N TYR A 481 -33.04 56.39 14.75
CA TYR A 481 -31.98 55.45 15.18
C TYR A 481 -32.47 54.66 16.38
N MET A 482 -32.64 53.39 16.23
CA MET A 482 -33.02 52.44 17.31
C MET A 482 -31.76 51.87 17.91
N ARG A 483 -31.51 52.14 19.20
CA ARG A 483 -30.37 51.59 19.92
C ARG A 483 -30.49 50.08 20.13
N LYS A 484 -29.43 49.34 19.76
CA LYS A 484 -29.37 47.87 19.92
C LYS A 484 -28.38 47.41 20.97
N GLN A 485 -27.24 48.07 21.08
CA GLN A 485 -26.22 47.67 22.04
C GLN A 485 -25.40 48.88 22.49
N THR A 486 -25.06 48.87 23.79
CA THR A 486 -24.13 49.84 24.38
C THR A 486 -22.80 49.14 24.67
N LEU A 487 -21.72 49.74 24.18
CA LEU A 487 -20.35 49.29 24.42
C LEU A 487 -19.63 50.30 25.32
N VAL A 488 -18.47 49.97 25.82
CA VAL A 488 -17.66 50.87 26.69
C VAL A 488 -17.33 52.19 26.00
N ASN A 489 -17.01 52.18 24.71
CA ASN A 489 -16.57 53.36 23.93
C ASN A 489 -17.49 53.79 22.79
N ALA A 490 -18.58 53.07 22.50
CA ALA A 490 -19.49 53.32 21.40
C ALA A 490 -20.88 52.75 21.69
N GLU A 491 -21.86 53.24 20.93
CA GLU A 491 -23.23 52.71 20.90
C GLU A 491 -23.57 52.23 19.48
N ARG A 492 -24.30 51.14 19.39
CA ARG A 492 -24.73 50.54 18.14
C ARG A 492 -26.22 50.76 17.90
N TYR A 493 -26.50 51.30 16.70
CA TYR A 493 -27.85 51.65 16.28
C TYR A 493 -28.22 51.00 14.97
N ILE A 494 -29.50 50.79 14.75
CA ILE A 494 -30.10 50.37 13.51
C ILE A 494 -31.13 51.38 13.03
N THR A 495 -31.29 51.49 11.71
CA THR A 495 -32.37 52.30 11.09
C THR A 495 -33.29 51.35 10.29
N PRO A 496 -34.56 51.75 10.01
CA PRO A 496 -35.46 50.98 9.15
C PRO A 496 -34.84 50.73 7.77
N GLU A 497 -34.18 51.73 7.17
CA GLU A 497 -33.51 51.63 5.87
C GLU A 497 -32.38 50.60 5.91
N LEU A 498 -31.52 50.62 6.94
CA LEU A 498 -30.44 49.64 7.09
C LEU A 498 -30.99 48.23 7.28
N LYS A 499 -32.10 48.06 7.98
CA LYS A 499 -32.74 46.76 8.19
C LYS A 499 -33.38 46.18 6.94
N GLU A 500 -34.03 47.05 6.13
CA GLU A 500 -34.59 46.62 4.84
C GLU A 500 -33.50 46.25 3.86
N PHE A 501 -32.41 47.03 3.84
CA PHE A 501 -31.23 46.65 3.06
C PHE A 501 -30.61 45.33 3.51
N GLU A 502 -30.45 45.13 4.81
CA GLU A 502 -29.93 43.87 5.38
C GLU A 502 -30.73 42.67 4.91
N ALA A 503 -32.04 42.75 4.96
CA ALA A 503 -32.91 41.67 4.51
C ALA A 503 -32.69 41.33 3.03
N LYS A 504 -32.56 42.35 2.17
CA LYS A 504 -32.30 42.18 0.73
C LYS A 504 -30.91 41.62 0.47
N ALA A 505 -29.88 42.09 1.18
CA ALA A 505 -28.50 41.63 1.01
C ALA A 505 -28.30 40.16 1.47
N LEU A 506 -28.92 39.77 2.59
CA LEU A 506 -28.89 38.40 3.08
C LEU A 506 -29.62 37.44 2.12
N THR A 507 -30.80 37.84 1.62
CA THR A 507 -31.54 37.06 0.63
C THR A 507 -30.76 36.87 -0.66
N ALA A 508 -30.09 37.94 -1.14
CA ALA A 508 -29.26 37.85 -2.34
C ALA A 508 -28.05 36.91 -2.14
N LYS A 509 -27.40 36.96 -0.99
CA LYS A 509 -26.29 36.05 -0.66
C LYS A 509 -26.73 34.61 -0.61
N GLU A 510 -27.79 34.30 0.12
CA GLU A 510 -28.35 32.93 0.21
C GLU A 510 -28.74 32.41 -1.18
N LYS A 511 -29.38 33.24 -2.02
CA LYS A 511 -29.75 32.89 -3.38
C LYS A 511 -28.53 32.68 -4.29
N THR A 512 -27.46 33.43 -4.11
CA THR A 512 -26.20 33.26 -4.85
C THR A 512 -25.59 31.90 -4.53
N GLU A 513 -25.49 31.53 -3.24
CA GLU A 513 -24.94 30.26 -2.79
C GLU A 513 -25.77 29.07 -3.33
N GLU A 514 -27.10 29.19 -3.30
CA GLU A 514 -28.02 28.16 -3.83
C GLU A 514 -27.87 27.97 -5.34
N LEU A 515 -27.82 29.07 -6.10
CA LEU A 515 -27.67 29.04 -7.56
C LEU A 515 -26.28 28.51 -7.98
N GLU A 516 -25.21 28.95 -7.30
CA GLU A 516 -23.87 28.42 -7.56
C GLU A 516 -23.81 26.91 -7.34
N LEU A 517 -24.37 26.43 -6.23
CA LEU A 517 -24.41 24.99 -5.93
C LEU A 517 -25.24 24.22 -6.98
N LYS A 518 -26.40 24.77 -7.40
CA LYS A 518 -27.24 24.14 -8.42
C LYS A 518 -26.51 24.04 -9.77
N ILE A 519 -25.82 25.12 -10.18
CA ILE A 519 -25.02 25.13 -11.42
C ILE A 519 -23.87 24.14 -11.31
N TYR A 520 -23.18 24.10 -10.18
CA TYR A 520 -22.08 23.19 -9.93
C TYR A 520 -22.52 21.71 -10.03
N GLN A 521 -23.69 21.38 -9.47
CA GLN A 521 -24.25 20.03 -9.60
C GLN A 521 -24.64 19.71 -11.05
N ALA A 522 -25.16 20.68 -11.80
CA ALA A 522 -25.47 20.50 -13.20
C ALA A 522 -24.21 20.24 -14.05
N VAL A 523 -23.14 20.99 -13.82
CA VAL A 523 -21.84 20.77 -14.48
C VAL A 523 -21.32 19.35 -14.22
N LYS A 524 -21.37 18.87 -12.98
CA LYS A 524 -20.98 17.49 -12.65
C LYS A 524 -21.86 16.45 -13.33
N ALA A 525 -23.16 16.69 -13.39
CA ALA A 525 -24.09 15.77 -14.04
C ALA A 525 -23.83 15.66 -15.56
N GLU A 526 -23.39 16.76 -16.22
CA GLU A 526 -23.03 16.76 -17.64
C GLU A 526 -21.70 16.02 -17.89
N ILE A 527 -20.77 16.01 -16.93
CA ILE A 527 -19.48 15.29 -17.03
C ILE A 527 -19.67 13.78 -16.87
N ARG A 528 -20.58 13.33 -16.00
CA ARG A 528 -20.72 11.90 -15.63
C ARG A 528 -20.79 10.92 -16.79
N PRO A 529 -21.54 11.15 -17.88
CA PRO A 529 -21.58 10.21 -19.00
C PRO A 529 -20.24 9.99 -19.69
N GLU A 530 -19.32 10.95 -19.61
CA GLU A 530 -18.01 10.91 -20.24
C GLU A 530 -16.93 10.20 -19.37
N ILE A 531 -17.25 9.90 -18.11
CA ILE A 531 -16.28 9.32 -17.15
C ILE A 531 -15.69 8.00 -17.65
N PRO A 532 -16.41 7.03 -18.19
CA PRO A 532 -15.83 5.77 -18.64
C PRO A 532 -14.74 5.95 -19.71
N ASP A 533 -14.93 6.91 -20.63
CA ASP A 533 -13.94 7.19 -21.67
C ASP A 533 -12.76 8.02 -21.16
N MET A 534 -12.99 8.94 -20.24
CA MET A 534 -11.91 9.64 -19.54
C MET A 534 -11.04 8.71 -18.70
N GLN A 535 -11.61 7.66 -18.10
CA GLN A 535 -10.82 6.66 -17.38
C GLN A 535 -9.97 5.79 -18.29
N LYS A 536 -10.43 5.48 -19.52
CA LYS A 536 -9.56 4.83 -20.52
C LYS A 536 -8.35 5.72 -20.84
N THR A 537 -8.57 7.01 -20.97
CA THR A 537 -7.52 8.00 -21.17
C THR A 537 -6.55 8.07 -19.98
N ALA A 538 -7.07 8.06 -18.75
CA ALA A 538 -6.26 8.05 -17.53
C ALA A 538 -5.31 6.83 -17.50
N ARG A 539 -5.83 5.63 -17.77
CA ARG A 539 -5.04 4.40 -17.83
C ARG A 539 -3.98 4.45 -18.93
N ALA A 540 -4.32 5.01 -20.09
CA ALA A 540 -3.37 5.17 -21.20
C ALA A 540 -2.23 6.14 -20.83
N LEU A 541 -2.55 7.25 -20.15
CA LEU A 541 -1.56 8.20 -19.64
C LEU A 541 -0.69 7.59 -18.54
N ALA A 542 -1.27 6.80 -17.63
CA ALA A 542 -0.52 6.07 -16.62
C ALA A 542 0.50 5.09 -17.24
N ALA A 543 0.09 4.36 -18.29
CA ALA A 543 0.99 3.46 -19.01
C ALA A 543 2.10 4.24 -19.76
N LEU A 544 1.78 5.37 -20.34
CA LEU A 544 2.75 6.26 -20.99
C LEU A 544 3.79 6.78 -19.99
N ASP A 545 3.33 7.23 -18.82
CA ASP A 545 4.17 7.73 -17.74
C ASP A 545 5.10 6.63 -17.18
N CYS A 546 4.61 5.39 -17.06
CA CYS A 546 5.46 4.25 -16.69
C CYS A 546 6.57 3.99 -17.72
N ILE A 547 6.25 4.02 -19.02
CA ILE A 547 7.25 3.81 -20.08
C ILE A 547 8.26 4.95 -20.07
N ALA A 548 7.82 6.21 -19.92
CA ALA A 548 8.69 7.37 -19.78
C ALA A 548 9.60 7.27 -18.54
N SER A 549 9.06 6.85 -17.41
CA SER A 549 9.80 6.62 -16.16
C SER A 549 10.91 5.59 -16.34
N LEU A 550 10.60 4.44 -16.93
CA LEU A 550 11.59 3.38 -17.20
C LEU A 550 12.64 3.82 -18.24
N ALA A 551 12.24 4.62 -19.24
CA ALA A 551 13.17 5.21 -20.20
C ALA A 551 14.13 6.21 -19.51
N ARG A 552 13.62 7.04 -18.61
CA ARG A 552 14.45 7.97 -17.82
C ARG A 552 15.42 7.24 -16.90
N ALA A 553 14.98 6.18 -16.21
CA ALA A 553 15.84 5.33 -15.39
C ALA A 553 16.95 4.69 -16.23
N ALA A 554 16.61 4.16 -17.42
CA ALA A 554 17.57 3.52 -18.31
C ALA A 554 18.65 4.50 -18.80
N LEU A 555 18.27 5.73 -19.14
CA LEU A 555 19.25 6.77 -19.55
C LEU A 555 20.16 7.20 -18.41
N LYS A 556 19.57 7.44 -17.22
CA LYS A 556 20.31 7.96 -16.07
C LYS A 556 21.36 6.98 -15.58
N ASP A 557 21.00 5.70 -15.45
CA ASP A 557 21.82 4.67 -14.83
C ASP A 557 22.47 3.74 -15.86
N ARG A 558 22.39 4.09 -17.15
CA ARG A 558 23.02 3.37 -18.29
C ARG A 558 22.63 1.90 -18.33
N TYR A 559 21.31 1.65 -18.27
CA TYR A 559 20.79 0.30 -18.39
C TYR A 559 20.74 -0.13 -19.86
N THR A 560 20.84 -1.44 -20.08
CA THR A 560 20.80 -2.04 -21.42
C THR A 560 19.51 -2.83 -21.60
N ARG A 561 19.03 -2.89 -22.86
CA ARG A 561 17.88 -3.69 -23.25
C ARG A 561 18.21 -5.17 -23.17
N PRO A 562 17.58 -5.98 -22.28
CA PRO A 562 17.75 -7.42 -22.27
C PRO A 562 16.97 -8.06 -23.43
N ARG A 563 17.52 -9.12 -24.00
CA ARG A 563 16.81 -9.95 -24.97
C ARG A 563 15.83 -10.85 -24.22
N ILE A 564 14.58 -10.87 -24.63
CA ILE A 564 13.57 -11.80 -24.09
C ILE A 564 13.36 -12.92 -25.11
N THR A 565 13.53 -14.16 -24.65
CA THR A 565 13.39 -15.36 -25.48
C THR A 565 12.15 -16.17 -25.08
N ASN A 566 11.78 -17.17 -25.86
CA ASN A 566 10.66 -18.01 -25.52
C ASN A 566 10.97 -18.81 -24.22
N SER A 567 9.97 -18.98 -23.34
CA SER A 567 10.10 -19.77 -22.11
C SER A 567 10.58 -21.21 -22.33
N ARG A 568 10.35 -21.79 -23.53
CA ARG A 568 10.83 -23.11 -23.92
C ARG A 568 12.35 -23.21 -24.06
N GLU A 569 13.05 -22.11 -24.29
CA GLU A 569 14.52 -22.11 -24.38
C GLU A 569 15.15 -22.30 -22.99
N GLY A 570 14.43 -21.93 -21.93
CA GLY A 570 14.84 -22.14 -20.55
C GLY A 570 16.24 -21.59 -20.25
N ARG A 571 16.44 -20.27 -20.38
CA ARG A 571 17.76 -19.66 -20.20
C ARG A 571 17.68 -18.31 -19.47
N ILE A 572 18.57 -18.13 -18.51
CA ILE A 572 18.89 -16.83 -17.87
C ILE A 572 20.38 -16.61 -18.06
N SER A 573 20.77 -15.68 -18.93
CA SER A 573 22.15 -15.35 -19.19
C SER A 573 22.38 -13.85 -18.98
N ILE A 574 23.32 -13.48 -18.11
CA ILE A 574 23.63 -12.11 -17.76
C ILE A 574 25.15 -11.93 -17.83
N GLN A 575 25.62 -10.92 -18.55
CA GLN A 575 27.03 -10.54 -18.62
C GLN A 575 27.25 -9.21 -17.90
N ASP A 576 28.23 -9.16 -17.04
CA ASP A 576 28.58 -7.99 -16.23
C ASP A 576 27.35 -7.37 -15.52
N GLY A 577 26.51 -8.23 -14.92
CA GLY A 577 25.32 -7.80 -14.17
C GLY A 577 25.70 -7.04 -12.91
N ARG A 578 24.94 -5.99 -12.59
CA ARG A 578 25.11 -5.18 -11.39
C ARG A 578 23.82 -5.15 -10.58
N HIS A 579 23.93 -5.08 -9.26
CA HIS A 579 22.73 -4.97 -8.39
C HIS A 579 22.27 -3.51 -8.33
N PRO A 580 21.12 -3.14 -8.89
CA PRO A 580 20.74 -1.73 -9.07
C PRO A 580 20.69 -0.95 -7.77
N MET A 581 20.08 -1.49 -6.71
CA MET A 581 19.97 -0.79 -5.43
C MET A 581 21.32 -0.68 -4.70
N VAL A 582 22.14 -1.73 -4.74
CA VAL A 582 23.47 -1.71 -4.11
C VAL A 582 24.41 -0.76 -4.85
N GLU A 583 24.41 -0.79 -6.18
CA GLU A 583 25.17 0.15 -7.01
C GLU A 583 24.79 1.59 -6.69
N HIS A 584 23.49 1.88 -6.59
CA HIS A 584 23.00 3.21 -6.22
C HIS A 584 23.42 3.63 -4.80
N ALA A 585 23.43 2.71 -3.83
CA ALA A 585 23.84 2.98 -2.45
C ALA A 585 25.35 3.25 -2.30
N LEU A 586 26.20 2.62 -3.11
CA LEU A 586 27.64 2.77 -3.08
C LEU A 586 28.13 4.16 -3.53
N LYS A 587 27.36 4.93 -4.28
CA LYS A 587 27.59 6.33 -4.73
C LYS A 587 28.96 6.64 -5.37
N ARG A 588 30.07 6.26 -4.75
CA ARG A 588 31.46 6.55 -5.19
C ARG A 588 32.29 5.31 -5.37
N GLU A 589 31.92 4.19 -4.79
CA GLU A 589 32.63 2.93 -4.97
C GLU A 589 32.07 2.19 -6.19
N MET A 590 32.97 1.57 -6.96
CA MET A 590 32.52 0.79 -8.11
C MET A 590 31.91 -0.54 -7.65
N PHE A 591 30.72 -0.84 -8.10
CA PHE A 591 30.12 -2.16 -7.95
C PHE A 591 30.91 -3.18 -8.80
N VAL A 592 31.20 -4.34 -8.25
CA VAL A 592 31.86 -5.43 -9.01
C VAL A 592 30.81 -6.22 -9.76
N PRO A 593 30.80 -6.18 -11.12
CA PRO A 593 29.80 -6.88 -11.91
C PRO A 593 30.03 -8.38 -11.87
N ASN A 594 28.93 -9.15 -12.04
CA ASN A 594 28.96 -10.59 -12.04
C ASN A 594 28.21 -11.16 -13.25
N ASP A 595 28.74 -12.26 -13.81
CA ASP A 595 28.12 -13.04 -14.84
C ASP A 595 27.19 -14.10 -14.23
N THR A 596 26.13 -14.44 -14.96
CA THR A 596 25.20 -15.52 -14.58
C THR A 596 24.82 -16.30 -15.81
N GLU A 597 24.89 -17.61 -15.72
CA GLU A 597 24.36 -18.51 -16.73
C GLU A 597 23.51 -19.57 -16.04
N LEU A 598 22.25 -19.70 -16.42
CA LEU A 598 21.34 -20.77 -16.03
C LEU A 598 20.62 -21.26 -17.28
N ASN A 599 20.58 -22.57 -17.47
CA ASN A 599 19.90 -23.17 -18.60
C ASN A 599 19.44 -24.60 -18.30
N HIS A 600 18.49 -25.12 -19.00
CA HIS A 600 17.95 -26.48 -18.82
C HIS A 600 18.77 -27.59 -19.51
N ASN A 601 19.89 -27.24 -20.12
CA ASN A 601 20.71 -28.25 -20.80
C ASN A 601 21.72 -28.87 -19.86
N ASP A 602 22.49 -28.04 -19.14
CA ASP A 602 23.61 -28.50 -18.32
C ASP A 602 23.89 -27.63 -17.08
N GLN A 603 23.05 -26.64 -16.78
CA GLN A 603 23.28 -25.70 -15.68
C GLN A 603 21.96 -25.18 -15.10
N GLU A 604 21.19 -26.06 -14.45
CA GLU A 604 19.93 -25.69 -13.79
C GLU A 604 20.20 -25.16 -12.37
N ILE A 605 21.22 -25.72 -11.69
CA ILE A 605 21.50 -25.43 -10.28
C ILE A 605 22.93 -24.93 -10.12
N LEU A 606 23.10 -23.76 -9.50
CA LEU A 606 24.41 -23.24 -9.10
C LEU A 606 24.58 -23.41 -7.59
N VAL A 607 25.50 -24.28 -7.17
CA VAL A 607 25.93 -24.40 -5.78
C VAL A 607 27.05 -23.38 -5.54
N ILE A 608 26.76 -22.36 -4.73
CA ILE A 608 27.64 -21.22 -4.52
C ILE A 608 28.27 -21.32 -3.13
N THR A 609 29.57 -21.63 -3.09
CA THR A 609 30.33 -21.74 -1.85
C THR A 609 31.16 -20.49 -1.58
N GLY A 610 31.63 -20.31 -0.36
CA GLY A 610 32.47 -19.20 0.06
C GLY A 610 32.04 -18.56 1.36
N PRO A 611 32.84 -17.64 1.91
CA PRO A 611 32.57 -17.05 3.21
C PRO A 611 31.36 -16.12 3.19
N ASN A 612 30.75 -15.91 4.37
CA ASN A 612 29.74 -14.89 4.57
C ASN A 612 30.40 -13.51 4.41
N MET A 613 29.61 -12.51 4.02
CA MET A 613 30.07 -11.15 3.64
C MET A 613 30.84 -11.05 2.30
N ALA A 614 31.10 -12.15 1.62
CA ALA A 614 31.79 -12.15 0.33
C ALA A 614 30.90 -11.78 -0.87
N GLY A 615 29.59 -11.60 -0.64
CA GLY A 615 28.63 -11.12 -1.64
C GLY A 615 27.75 -12.20 -2.27
N LYS A 616 27.72 -13.45 -1.76
CA LYS A 616 26.85 -14.54 -2.27
C LYS A 616 25.38 -14.15 -2.33
N SER A 617 24.81 -13.75 -1.19
CA SER A 617 23.39 -13.36 -1.08
C SER A 617 23.05 -12.13 -1.94
N THR A 618 23.99 -11.17 -2.05
CA THR A 618 23.84 -10.01 -2.94
C THR A 618 23.78 -10.42 -4.40
N TYR A 619 24.65 -11.36 -4.83
CA TYR A 619 24.63 -11.92 -6.17
C TYR A 619 23.31 -12.64 -6.50
N MET A 620 22.83 -13.49 -5.59
CA MET A 620 21.56 -14.18 -5.80
C MET A 620 20.38 -13.21 -5.92
N ARG A 621 20.31 -12.22 -5.01
CA ARG A 621 19.29 -11.16 -5.10
C ARG A 621 19.41 -10.35 -6.39
N GLN A 622 20.63 -10.06 -6.84
CA GLN A 622 20.88 -9.40 -8.13
C GLN A 622 20.21 -10.16 -9.28
N VAL A 623 20.42 -11.47 -9.38
CA VAL A 623 19.81 -12.29 -10.47
C VAL A 623 18.28 -12.19 -10.43
N ALA A 624 17.68 -12.32 -9.25
CA ALA A 624 16.22 -12.21 -9.10
C ALA A 624 15.70 -10.81 -9.44
N VAL A 625 16.36 -9.74 -8.96
CA VAL A 625 15.95 -8.36 -9.25
C VAL A 625 16.07 -8.05 -10.74
N LEU A 626 17.15 -8.47 -11.40
CA LEU A 626 17.33 -8.29 -12.84
C LEU A 626 16.29 -9.06 -13.64
N THR A 627 15.87 -10.25 -13.19
CA THR A 627 14.78 -11.03 -13.79
C THR A 627 13.45 -10.29 -13.65
N ILE A 628 13.14 -9.74 -12.48
CA ILE A 628 11.93 -8.93 -12.25
C ILE A 628 11.94 -7.69 -13.16
N MET A 629 13.06 -6.96 -13.25
CA MET A 629 13.19 -5.81 -14.14
C MET A 629 12.96 -6.19 -15.60
N ALA A 630 13.60 -7.27 -16.07
CA ALA A 630 13.47 -7.75 -17.46
C ALA A 630 12.01 -8.13 -17.78
N GLN A 631 11.32 -8.84 -16.88
CA GLN A 631 9.93 -9.24 -17.07
C GLN A 631 8.92 -8.10 -16.84
N THR A 632 9.30 -7.05 -16.13
CA THR A 632 8.52 -5.80 -16.10
C THR A 632 8.56 -5.08 -17.46
N GLY A 633 9.53 -5.40 -18.30
CA GLY A 633 9.81 -4.73 -19.58
C GLY A 633 10.87 -3.65 -19.47
N SER A 634 11.49 -3.48 -18.28
CA SER A 634 12.55 -2.51 -18.06
C SER A 634 13.88 -2.92 -18.71
N PHE A 635 14.72 -1.94 -18.99
CA PHE A 635 16.15 -2.17 -19.21
C PHE A 635 16.84 -2.46 -17.87
N ILE A 636 18.02 -3.07 -17.90
CA ILE A 636 18.72 -3.61 -16.74
C ILE A 636 20.18 -3.16 -16.66
N PRO A 637 20.77 -3.06 -15.47
CA PRO A 637 22.19 -2.78 -15.26
C PRO A 637 23.07 -4.00 -15.59
N ALA A 638 23.31 -4.24 -16.88
CA ALA A 638 24.19 -5.30 -17.38
C ALA A 638 24.85 -4.85 -18.68
N LYS A 639 25.94 -5.52 -19.09
CA LYS A 639 26.51 -5.30 -20.42
C LYS A 639 25.62 -5.89 -21.51
N SER A 640 25.14 -7.09 -21.28
CA SER A 640 24.14 -7.76 -22.13
C SER A 640 23.42 -8.84 -21.31
N ALA A 641 22.19 -9.16 -21.68
CA ALA A 641 21.48 -10.26 -21.06
C ALA A 641 20.42 -10.88 -21.98
N SER A 642 20.09 -12.13 -21.68
CA SER A 642 18.99 -12.87 -22.32
C SER A 642 18.19 -13.61 -21.26
N PHE A 643 16.86 -13.47 -21.27
CA PHE A 643 15.97 -14.10 -20.32
C PHE A 643 14.87 -14.88 -21.02
N SER A 644 14.67 -16.12 -20.60
CA SER A 644 13.40 -16.80 -20.76
C SER A 644 12.51 -16.46 -19.57
N PRO A 645 11.26 -16.03 -19.76
CA PRO A 645 10.40 -15.66 -18.65
C PRO A 645 10.20 -16.79 -17.67
N VAL A 646 10.37 -16.50 -16.38
CA VAL A 646 10.05 -17.39 -15.27
C VAL A 646 8.63 -17.13 -14.79
N ASP A 647 7.99 -18.17 -14.23
CA ASP A 647 6.60 -18.12 -13.74
C ASP A 647 6.50 -17.75 -12.26
N ARG A 648 7.51 -18.10 -11.48
CA ARG A 648 7.59 -17.81 -10.04
C ARG A 648 9.02 -17.51 -9.63
N ILE A 649 9.19 -16.66 -8.63
CA ILE A 649 10.46 -16.46 -7.94
C ILE A 649 10.26 -16.78 -6.48
N PHE A 650 11.06 -17.70 -5.96
CA PHE A 650 11.09 -18.06 -4.55
C PHE A 650 12.38 -17.60 -3.92
N THR A 651 12.28 -17.02 -2.74
CA THR A 651 13.45 -16.55 -1.99
C THR A 651 13.42 -17.09 -0.57
N ARG A 652 14.47 -17.81 -0.19
CA ARG A 652 14.77 -18.11 1.20
C ARG A 652 16.14 -17.48 1.50
N VAL A 653 16.12 -16.21 1.96
CA VAL A 653 17.32 -15.39 2.16
C VAL A 653 17.24 -14.74 3.55
N GLY A 654 18.12 -15.15 4.46
CA GLY A 654 18.21 -14.61 5.81
C GLY A 654 17.15 -15.16 6.78
N ALA A 655 17.50 -15.32 8.06
CA ALA A 655 16.54 -15.60 9.12
C ALA A 655 16.06 -14.26 9.69
N THR A 656 14.78 -13.95 9.57
CA THR A 656 14.13 -12.99 10.45
C THR A 656 13.58 -13.76 11.64
N ASP A 657 14.11 -13.50 12.83
CA ASP A 657 13.54 -14.01 14.07
C ASP A 657 12.16 -13.38 14.25
N ASP A 658 11.11 -14.11 13.89
CA ASP A 658 9.74 -13.70 14.20
C ASP A 658 9.38 -14.17 15.61
N ILE A 659 9.78 -13.36 16.60
CA ILE A 659 9.51 -13.62 18.02
C ILE A 659 7.99 -13.65 18.31
N SER A 660 7.19 -13.05 17.43
CA SER A 660 5.73 -12.90 17.65
C SER A 660 4.95 -14.21 17.49
N THR A 661 5.46 -15.14 16.71
CA THR A 661 4.80 -16.44 16.45
C THR A 661 5.21 -17.54 17.43
N GLY A 662 6.27 -17.35 18.22
CA GLY A 662 6.79 -18.36 19.16
C GLY A 662 7.31 -19.65 18.48
N GLN A 663 7.48 -19.65 17.16
CA GLN A 663 8.01 -20.77 16.41
C GLN A 663 9.54 -20.73 16.36
N SER A 664 10.18 -21.91 16.35
CA SER A 664 11.61 -22.00 16.11
C SER A 664 11.96 -21.51 14.71
N THR A 665 13.05 -20.73 14.57
CA THR A 665 13.60 -20.28 13.29
C THR A 665 13.80 -21.42 12.30
N PHE A 666 14.21 -22.59 12.77
CA PHE A 666 14.35 -23.80 11.97
C PHE A 666 13.00 -24.33 11.45
N MET A 667 11.93 -24.26 12.27
CA MET A 667 10.59 -24.69 11.82
C MET A 667 10.03 -23.78 10.74
N VAL A 668 10.20 -22.47 10.88
CA VAL A 668 9.82 -21.48 9.85
C VAL A 668 10.59 -21.75 8.55
N GLU A 669 11.91 -21.96 8.66
CA GLU A 669 12.75 -22.32 7.52
C GLU A 669 12.24 -23.57 6.78
N MET A 670 11.90 -24.63 7.52
CA MET A 670 11.39 -25.87 6.92
C MET A 670 10.00 -25.68 6.28
N GLN A 671 9.15 -24.84 6.83
CA GLN A 671 7.86 -24.48 6.23
C GLN A 671 8.03 -23.74 4.90
N GLU A 672 8.94 -22.73 4.86
CA GLU A 672 9.26 -22.00 3.63
C GLU A 672 9.83 -22.93 2.55
N VAL A 673 10.80 -23.78 2.90
CA VAL A 673 11.35 -24.79 1.98
C VAL A 673 10.27 -25.75 1.49
N SER A 674 9.38 -26.22 2.37
CA SER A 674 8.26 -27.08 2.00
C SER A 674 7.31 -26.38 1.03
N HIS A 675 7.02 -25.09 1.24
CA HIS A 675 6.20 -24.29 0.32
C HIS A 675 6.86 -24.19 -1.07
N ILE A 676 8.15 -23.88 -1.12
CA ILE A 676 8.93 -23.82 -2.37
C ILE A 676 8.85 -25.15 -3.12
N LEU A 677 9.16 -26.26 -2.46
CA LEU A 677 9.20 -27.58 -3.10
C LEU A 677 7.84 -28.06 -3.61
N ARG A 678 6.73 -27.58 -3.03
CA ARG A 678 5.37 -27.92 -3.50
C ARG A 678 4.91 -27.09 -4.70
N HIS A 679 5.36 -25.84 -4.82
CA HIS A 679 4.82 -24.89 -5.77
C HIS A 679 5.79 -24.52 -6.90
N ALA A 680 7.07 -24.86 -6.77
CA ALA A 680 8.07 -24.61 -7.81
C ALA A 680 7.82 -25.48 -9.03
N THR A 681 8.01 -24.90 -10.19
CA THR A 681 7.91 -25.52 -11.50
C THR A 681 9.28 -25.53 -12.20
N ARG A 682 9.38 -26.14 -13.35
CA ARG A 682 10.58 -26.10 -14.19
C ARG A 682 10.97 -24.69 -14.59
N ASN A 683 10.00 -23.79 -14.73
CA ASN A 683 10.24 -22.41 -15.13
C ASN A 683 10.39 -21.46 -13.93
N SER A 684 10.51 -21.97 -12.71
CA SER A 684 10.67 -21.14 -11.51
C SER A 684 12.14 -20.82 -11.25
N LEU A 685 12.39 -19.63 -10.68
CA LEU A 685 13.70 -19.22 -10.15
C LEU A 685 13.69 -19.35 -8.62
N ILE A 686 14.59 -20.16 -8.09
CA ILE A 686 14.64 -20.53 -6.68
C ILE A 686 15.95 -20.02 -6.08
N LEU A 687 15.87 -19.21 -5.02
CA LEU A 687 17.01 -18.68 -4.28
C LEU A 687 17.01 -19.27 -2.87
N LEU A 688 17.99 -20.11 -2.56
CA LEU A 688 18.15 -20.77 -1.27
C LEU A 688 19.48 -20.36 -0.64
N ASP A 689 19.42 -19.61 0.46
CA ASP A 689 20.58 -19.11 1.17
C ASP A 689 20.74 -19.77 2.53
N GLU A 690 21.80 -20.54 2.70
CA GLU A 690 22.22 -21.18 3.95
C GLU A 690 21.16 -22.07 4.60
N ILE A 691 20.56 -22.97 3.84
CA ILE A 691 19.56 -23.95 4.35
C ILE A 691 20.22 -24.94 5.32
N GLY A 692 19.50 -25.23 6.43
CA GLY A 692 19.91 -26.20 7.45
C GLY A 692 20.78 -25.62 8.56
N ARG A 693 20.90 -24.29 8.66
CA ARG A 693 21.76 -23.62 9.65
C ARG A 693 21.21 -23.64 11.08
N GLY A 694 19.90 -23.84 11.22
CA GLY A 694 19.19 -23.82 12.52
C GLY A 694 19.21 -25.14 13.30
N THR A 695 19.97 -26.16 12.85
CA THR A 695 20.05 -27.49 13.49
C THR A 695 21.51 -28.00 13.56
N SER A 696 21.71 -29.26 13.92
CA SER A 696 23.07 -29.84 13.96
C SER A 696 23.68 -29.87 12.55
N THR A 697 25.01 -29.80 12.45
CA THR A 697 25.72 -29.68 11.16
C THR A 697 25.37 -30.83 10.21
N TYR A 698 25.33 -32.07 10.73
CA TYR A 698 25.01 -33.25 9.89
C TYR A 698 23.56 -33.32 9.45
N ASP A 699 22.62 -32.93 10.32
CA ASP A 699 21.19 -32.89 9.97
C ASP A 699 20.97 -31.78 8.93
N GLY A 700 21.54 -30.59 9.17
CA GLY A 700 21.43 -29.46 8.26
C GLY A 700 22.00 -29.78 6.88
N MET A 701 23.19 -30.34 6.81
CA MET A 701 23.81 -30.76 5.56
C MET A 701 22.99 -31.85 4.85
N SER A 702 22.46 -32.84 5.58
CA SER A 702 21.64 -33.90 4.99
C SER A 702 20.35 -33.35 4.39
N ILE A 703 19.69 -32.45 5.07
CA ILE A 703 18.48 -31.76 4.57
C ILE A 703 18.83 -30.90 3.35
N ALA A 704 19.88 -30.09 3.42
CA ALA A 704 20.32 -29.24 2.33
C ALA A 704 20.62 -30.07 1.06
N ARG A 705 21.35 -31.16 1.18
CA ARG A 705 21.60 -32.11 0.08
C ARG A 705 20.32 -32.70 -0.49
N ALA A 706 19.43 -33.22 0.37
CA ALA A 706 18.16 -33.80 -0.06
C ALA A 706 17.26 -32.79 -0.80
N VAL A 707 17.25 -31.52 -0.39
CA VAL A 707 16.52 -30.42 -1.07
C VAL A 707 17.07 -30.22 -2.48
N VAL A 708 18.39 -30.10 -2.63
CA VAL A 708 19.02 -29.91 -3.94
C VAL A 708 18.77 -31.12 -4.85
N GLU A 709 18.90 -32.35 -4.33
CA GLU A 709 18.60 -33.59 -5.08
C GLU A 709 17.12 -33.67 -5.49
N TYR A 710 16.20 -33.19 -4.65
CA TYR A 710 14.77 -33.16 -4.97
C TYR A 710 14.50 -32.18 -6.10
N ILE A 711 15.11 -30.96 -6.06
CA ILE A 711 15.00 -29.97 -7.12
C ILE A 711 15.56 -30.51 -8.43
N ASP A 712 16.77 -31.09 -8.41
CA ASP A 712 17.45 -31.66 -9.58
C ASP A 712 16.65 -32.80 -10.24
N ARG A 713 16.01 -33.68 -9.43
CA ARG A 713 15.32 -34.87 -9.94
C ARG A 713 13.85 -34.72 -10.24
N LYS A 714 13.18 -33.72 -9.60
CA LYS A 714 11.72 -33.61 -9.63
C LYS A 714 11.22 -32.29 -10.19
N ILE A 715 11.89 -31.19 -9.89
CA ILE A 715 11.41 -29.86 -10.24
C ILE A 715 12.09 -29.34 -11.49
N HIS A 716 13.41 -29.49 -11.59
CA HIS A 716 14.23 -28.95 -12.68
C HIS A 716 14.17 -27.42 -12.80
N GLY A 717 13.92 -26.69 -11.68
CA GLY A 717 13.86 -25.24 -11.64
C GLY A 717 15.23 -24.58 -11.59
N PHE A 718 15.35 -23.36 -12.13
CA PHE A 718 16.55 -22.57 -11.99
C PHE A 718 16.84 -22.28 -10.52
N THR A 719 18.00 -22.73 -10.05
CA THR A 719 18.29 -22.63 -8.61
C THR A 719 19.66 -22.01 -8.35
N LEU A 720 19.68 -21.03 -7.48
CA LEU A 720 20.88 -20.48 -6.87
C LEU A 720 20.91 -20.92 -5.41
N PHE A 721 21.85 -21.80 -5.08
CA PHE A 721 21.99 -22.39 -3.76
C PHE A 721 23.27 -21.95 -3.10
N ALA A 722 23.19 -20.97 -2.18
CA ALA A 722 24.36 -20.54 -1.41
C ALA A 722 24.49 -21.39 -0.14
N THR A 723 25.66 -21.90 0.11
CA THR A 723 25.93 -22.74 1.27
C THR A 723 27.35 -22.53 1.82
N HIS A 724 27.53 -22.90 3.07
CA HIS A 724 28.85 -23.03 3.70
C HIS A 724 29.29 -24.51 3.84
N TYR A 725 28.40 -25.44 3.46
CA TYR A 725 28.75 -26.87 3.42
C TYR A 725 29.53 -27.15 2.14
N HIS A 726 30.87 -27.30 2.28
CA HIS A 726 31.75 -27.57 1.14
C HIS A 726 31.50 -28.97 0.57
N GLU A 727 31.03 -29.88 1.39
CA GLU A 727 30.71 -31.27 1.02
C GLU A 727 29.62 -31.38 -0.06
N LEU A 728 28.76 -30.34 -0.19
CA LEU A 728 27.75 -30.30 -1.23
C LEU A 728 28.33 -30.07 -2.64
N SER A 729 29.59 -29.67 -2.73
CA SER A 729 30.27 -29.49 -4.03
C SER A 729 30.41 -30.78 -4.82
N VAL A 730 30.43 -31.93 -4.15
CA VAL A 730 30.49 -33.25 -4.80
C VAL A 730 29.26 -33.53 -5.69
N MET A 731 28.15 -32.86 -5.43
CA MET A 731 26.93 -33.03 -6.21
C MET A 731 27.07 -32.62 -7.68
N ALA A 732 28.00 -31.71 -8.01
CA ALA A 732 28.29 -31.35 -9.40
C ALA A 732 28.99 -32.48 -10.18
N ASP A 733 29.63 -33.44 -9.50
CA ASP A 733 30.19 -34.64 -10.12
C ASP A 733 29.12 -35.73 -10.29
N GLU A 734 28.04 -35.67 -9.49
CA GLU A 734 26.95 -36.66 -9.52
C GLU A 734 25.85 -36.30 -10.54
N SER A 735 25.64 -34.98 -10.84
CA SER A 735 24.63 -34.48 -11.79
C SER A 735 25.21 -33.50 -12.79
N SER A 736 24.87 -33.71 -14.06
CA SER A 736 25.29 -32.80 -15.15
C SER A 736 24.66 -31.41 -15.07
N HIS A 737 23.51 -31.29 -14.37
CA HIS A 737 22.73 -30.03 -14.26
C HIS A 737 23.19 -29.13 -13.11
N ILE A 738 24.07 -29.65 -12.23
CA ILE A 738 24.60 -28.91 -11.08
C ILE A 738 26.00 -28.40 -11.41
N LYS A 739 26.25 -27.12 -11.15
CA LYS A 739 27.58 -26.50 -11.29
C LYS A 739 28.01 -25.81 -10.01
N ASN A 740 29.29 -25.97 -9.70
CA ASN A 740 29.92 -25.31 -8.55
C ASN A 740 30.44 -23.93 -8.91
N TYR A 741 30.14 -22.97 -8.05
CA TYR A 741 30.63 -21.60 -8.11
C TYR A 741 31.18 -21.18 -6.75
N THR A 742 32.14 -20.28 -6.78
CA THR A 742 32.76 -19.74 -5.56
C THR A 742 33.03 -18.25 -5.69
N VAL A 743 33.21 -17.59 -4.55
CA VAL A 743 33.66 -16.20 -4.54
C VAL A 743 35.14 -16.11 -4.80
N SER A 744 35.53 -15.31 -5.79
CA SER A 744 36.93 -15.07 -6.10
C SER A 744 37.65 -14.34 -4.97
N VAL A 745 38.80 -14.87 -4.56
CA VAL A 745 39.61 -14.37 -3.44
C VAL A 745 41.00 -14.06 -3.96
N LYS A 746 41.56 -12.97 -3.48
CA LYS A 746 42.99 -12.64 -3.72
C LYS A 746 43.77 -12.74 -2.42
N GLU A 747 44.71 -13.67 -2.37
CA GLU A 747 45.60 -13.85 -1.23
C GLU A 747 46.89 -13.08 -1.44
N ARG A 748 47.32 -12.30 -0.47
CA ARG A 748 48.66 -11.67 -0.40
C ARG A 748 49.25 -11.97 0.99
N GLY A 749 50.00 -13.08 1.09
CA GLY A 749 50.55 -13.54 2.35
C GLY A 749 49.44 -13.88 3.37
N ARG A 750 49.34 -13.12 4.45
CA ARG A 750 48.29 -13.31 5.48
C ARG A 750 47.01 -12.47 5.25
N GLU A 751 47.03 -11.61 4.25
CA GLU A 751 45.89 -10.75 3.93
C GLU A 751 45.06 -11.37 2.81
N ILE A 752 43.75 -11.46 3.04
CA ILE A 752 42.75 -11.94 2.09
C ILE A 752 41.86 -10.79 1.69
N THR A 753 41.74 -10.58 0.40
CA THR A 753 40.80 -9.62 -0.18
C THR A 753 39.70 -10.36 -0.96
N PHE A 754 38.45 -10.24 -0.55
CA PHE A 754 37.33 -10.76 -1.31
C PHE A 754 37.05 -9.86 -2.51
N LEU A 755 37.17 -10.41 -3.70
CA LEU A 755 36.96 -9.66 -4.94
C LEU A 755 35.49 -9.48 -5.28
N ARG A 756 34.57 -10.08 -4.51
CA ARG A 756 33.10 -10.04 -4.71
C ARG A 756 32.66 -10.53 -6.11
N ARG A 757 33.52 -11.28 -6.78
CA ARG A 757 33.24 -11.87 -8.09
C ARG A 757 32.96 -13.36 -7.93
N ILE A 758 31.82 -13.81 -8.46
CA ILE A 758 31.41 -15.20 -8.48
C ILE A 758 31.98 -15.87 -9.73
N VAL A 759 32.71 -16.95 -9.56
CA VAL A 759 33.41 -17.66 -10.63
C VAL A 759 33.13 -19.15 -10.54
N PRO A 760 33.18 -19.90 -11.66
CA PRO A 760 33.13 -21.36 -11.63
C PRO A 760 34.26 -21.94 -10.77
N GLY A 761 33.92 -22.96 -9.98
CA GLY A 761 34.86 -23.67 -9.10
C GLY A 761 34.35 -23.86 -7.70
N CYS A 762 35.13 -24.56 -6.86
CA CYS A 762 34.88 -24.82 -5.44
C CYS A 762 35.78 -23.97 -4.57
N ALA A 763 35.34 -23.64 -3.36
CA ALA A 763 36.19 -23.07 -2.34
C ALA A 763 37.01 -24.20 -1.67
N ASP A 764 38.33 -24.13 -1.75
CA ASP A 764 39.21 -25.18 -1.21
C ASP A 764 39.39 -25.07 0.31
N ARG A 765 39.00 -23.97 0.94
CA ARG A 765 39.24 -23.70 2.38
C ARG A 765 38.15 -22.89 3.03
N SER A 766 37.99 -23.06 4.33
CA SER A 766 37.17 -22.21 5.18
C SER A 766 37.87 -20.87 5.45
N TYR A 767 37.15 -19.74 5.29
CA TYR A 767 37.70 -18.39 5.52
C TYR A 767 37.16 -17.74 6.80
N GLY A 768 36.51 -18.50 7.70
CA GLY A 768 35.85 -17.97 8.90
C GLY A 768 36.79 -17.19 9.82
N ILE A 769 38.01 -17.70 10.07
CA ILE A 769 39.02 -17.04 10.91
C ILE A 769 39.55 -15.74 10.28
N HIS A 770 39.65 -15.68 8.96
CA HIS A 770 40.02 -14.45 8.26
C HIS A 770 38.93 -13.38 8.36
N VAL A 771 37.65 -13.76 8.28
CA VAL A 771 36.54 -12.84 8.51
C VAL A 771 36.53 -12.35 9.95
N ALA A 772 36.82 -13.22 10.93
CA ALA A 772 36.96 -12.84 12.33
C ALA A 772 38.09 -11.81 12.54
N ARG A 773 39.23 -11.96 11.80
CA ARG A 773 40.31 -10.99 11.82
C ARG A 773 39.88 -9.63 11.26
N LEU A 774 39.13 -9.62 10.13
CA LEU A 774 38.59 -8.38 9.56
C LEU A 774 37.60 -7.69 10.49
N ALA A 775 36.87 -8.47 11.31
CA ALA A 775 35.97 -7.97 12.33
C ALA A 775 36.71 -7.42 13.59
N GLY A 776 38.03 -7.54 13.65
CA GLY A 776 38.82 -6.98 14.75
C GLY A 776 38.94 -7.87 15.99
N LEU A 777 38.73 -9.19 15.88
CA LEU A 777 38.98 -10.10 17.00
C LEU A 777 40.47 -10.12 17.42
N PRO A 778 40.79 -10.31 18.72
CA PRO A 778 42.15 -10.31 19.20
C PRO A 778 43.04 -11.38 18.53
N GLU A 779 44.25 -11.02 18.15
CA GLU A 779 45.17 -11.90 17.40
C GLU A 779 45.55 -13.18 18.17
N SER A 780 45.59 -13.15 19.50
CA SER A 780 45.81 -14.32 20.35
C SER A 780 44.70 -15.35 20.22
N LEU A 781 43.41 -14.87 20.13
CA LEU A 781 42.23 -15.72 19.91
C LEU A 781 42.27 -16.33 18.51
N LEU A 782 42.62 -15.53 17.49
CA LEU A 782 42.70 -15.97 16.10
C LEU A 782 43.77 -17.04 15.89
N LYS A 783 44.96 -16.89 16.53
CA LYS A 783 45.98 -17.92 16.51
C LYS A 783 45.53 -19.24 17.12
N ARG A 784 44.79 -19.15 18.26
CA ARG A 784 44.27 -20.36 18.90
C ARG A 784 43.16 -21.00 18.04
N ALA A 785 42.34 -20.23 17.38
CA ALA A 785 41.34 -20.73 16.45
C ALA A 785 41.98 -21.44 15.23
N ASP A 786 43.08 -20.88 14.68
CA ASP A 786 43.86 -21.52 13.61
C ASP A 786 44.42 -22.87 14.05
N GLU A 787 45.01 -22.98 15.25
CA GLU A 787 45.53 -24.24 15.81
C GLU A 787 44.41 -25.29 15.97
N ILE A 788 43.24 -24.88 16.46
CA ILE A 788 42.08 -25.79 16.63
C ILE A 788 41.56 -26.26 15.27
N LEU A 789 41.47 -25.35 14.29
CA LEU A 789 41.01 -25.71 12.96
C LEU A 789 41.93 -26.73 12.29
N GLN A 790 43.27 -26.51 12.36
CA GLN A 790 44.23 -27.46 11.84
C GLN A 790 44.10 -28.82 12.47
N GLY A 791 43.93 -28.93 13.79
CA GLY A 791 43.70 -30.18 14.49
C GLY A 791 42.45 -30.91 14.01
N LEU A 792 41.33 -30.16 13.81
CA LEU A 792 40.08 -30.77 13.32
C LEU A 792 40.17 -31.22 11.85
N GLU A 793 40.90 -30.52 11.01
CA GLU A 793 41.13 -30.88 9.61
C GLU A 793 42.06 -32.14 9.49
N GLU A 794 43.04 -32.29 10.38
CA GLU A 794 43.91 -33.47 10.45
C GLU A 794 43.14 -34.70 10.93
N GLU A 795 42.25 -34.57 11.90
CA GLU A 795 41.37 -35.66 12.37
C GLU A 795 40.32 -36.05 11.30
N GLY A 796 39.80 -35.13 10.51
CA GLY A 796 38.86 -35.40 9.42
C GLY A 796 39.46 -36.04 8.17
N ASN A 797 40.74 -35.91 7.92
CA ASN A 797 41.46 -36.45 6.77
C ASN A 797 42.10 -37.87 6.95
N SER A 798 41.88 -38.52 8.10
CA SER A 798 42.33 -39.89 8.28
C SER A 798 41.40 -40.86 7.51
N PRO A 799 41.87 -41.60 6.50
CA PRO A 799 41.06 -42.56 5.80
C PRO A 799 40.67 -43.70 6.77
N ALA A 800 39.41 -43.78 7.09
CA ALA A 800 38.88 -44.90 7.88
C ALA A 800 39.10 -46.23 7.11
N PRO A 801 39.85 -47.22 7.64
CA PRO A 801 39.92 -48.51 6.99
C PRO A 801 38.55 -49.21 7.11
N VAL A 802 38.00 -49.57 5.98
CA VAL A 802 36.81 -50.45 5.89
C VAL A 802 37.18 -51.78 6.54
N LYS A 803 36.77 -52.00 7.76
CA LYS A 803 36.73 -53.33 8.39
C LYS A 803 35.31 -53.65 8.78
N SER A 804 34.84 -54.71 8.15
CA SER A 804 33.66 -55.48 8.51
C SER A 804 33.52 -55.70 10.02
N ALA A 805 32.34 -55.50 10.57
CA ALA A 805 31.98 -55.77 11.99
C ALA A 805 32.27 -57.24 12.37
N PRO A 806 32.56 -57.55 13.62
CA PRO A 806 31.68 -57.31 14.73
C PRO A 806 32.41 -56.91 16.04
N GLY A 807 31.74 -56.22 16.92
CA GLY A 807 32.16 -56.12 18.33
C GLY A 807 32.09 -54.70 18.86
N LYS A 808 31.13 -54.46 19.72
CA LYS A 808 30.99 -53.30 20.58
C LYS A 808 32.30 -52.93 21.27
N GLN A 809 32.83 -51.73 21.03
CA GLN A 809 33.68 -51.04 21.97
C GLN A 809 33.33 -49.57 21.95
N ALA A 810 33.02 -49.06 23.15
CA ALA A 810 32.62 -47.70 23.43
C ALA A 810 33.81 -46.74 23.20
N PHE A 811 33.55 -45.61 22.50
CA PHE A 811 34.41 -44.45 22.48
C PHE A 811 34.16 -43.59 23.72
N PRO A 812 35.17 -43.06 24.42
CA PRO A 812 34.97 -42.04 25.43
C PRO A 812 34.72 -40.67 24.74
N GLY A 813 33.51 -40.40 24.35
CA GLY A 813 33.07 -39.06 23.90
C GLY A 813 32.74 -38.21 25.11
N LEU A 814 33.20 -36.98 25.09
CA LEU A 814 32.78 -35.96 26.02
C LEU A 814 31.26 -35.72 25.97
N ASP A 815 30.53 -36.45 26.82
CA ASP A 815 29.16 -36.18 27.12
C ASP A 815 29.08 -35.12 28.23
N LEU A 816 28.98 -33.84 27.87
CA LEU A 816 28.85 -32.73 28.83
C LEU A 816 27.42 -32.52 29.36
N PHE A 817 26.45 -33.39 29.01
CA PHE A 817 25.04 -33.17 29.38
C PHE A 817 24.25 -34.45 29.72
N THR A 818 24.87 -35.61 29.94
CA THR A 818 24.14 -36.76 30.52
C THR A 818 24.15 -36.61 32.05
N SER A 819 22.99 -36.35 32.61
CA SER A 819 22.79 -36.41 34.05
C SER A 819 23.10 -37.88 34.53
N PRO A 820 23.90 -38.11 35.60
CA PRO A 820 24.19 -39.42 36.14
C PRO A 820 22.92 -40.26 36.39
N ILE A 821 21.80 -39.59 36.64
CA ILE A 821 20.47 -40.19 36.86
C ILE A 821 19.95 -40.86 35.57
N ILE A 822 20.17 -40.25 34.41
CA ILE A 822 19.73 -40.82 33.11
C ILE A 822 20.58 -42.08 32.77
N ASP A 823 21.86 -42.03 33.08
CA ASP A 823 22.78 -43.13 32.82
C ASP A 823 22.46 -44.32 33.75
N GLU A 824 22.19 -44.09 35.04
CA GLU A 824 21.75 -45.13 35.99
C GLU A 824 20.40 -45.75 35.58
N LEU A 825 19.43 -44.95 35.12
CA LEU A 825 18.15 -45.45 34.61
C LEU A 825 18.30 -46.28 33.33
N ALA A 826 19.17 -45.87 32.41
CA ALA A 826 19.37 -46.57 31.13
C ALA A 826 20.05 -47.96 31.30
N HIS A 827 20.87 -48.12 32.34
CA HIS A 827 21.57 -49.37 32.59
C HIS A 827 20.91 -50.28 33.66
N MET A 828 19.76 -49.85 34.19
CA MET A 828 19.04 -50.60 35.24
C MET A 828 18.20 -51.74 34.60
N ASP A 829 18.48 -53.00 35.05
CA ASP A 829 17.60 -54.10 34.76
C ASP A 829 16.39 -54.14 35.72
N VAL A 830 15.31 -53.49 35.28
CA VAL A 830 14.07 -53.31 36.05
C VAL A 830 13.40 -54.68 36.37
N MET A 831 13.58 -55.69 35.49
CA MET A 831 12.94 -56.98 35.62
C MET A 831 13.59 -57.85 36.67
N SER A 832 14.81 -57.59 37.08
CA SER A 832 15.50 -58.26 38.15
C SER A 832 15.24 -57.74 39.57
N LYS A 833 14.46 -56.60 39.71
CA LYS A 833 14.19 -55.93 40.99
C LYS A 833 12.83 -56.30 41.54
N THR A 834 12.75 -56.37 42.86
CA THR A 834 11.45 -56.48 43.53
C THR A 834 10.69 -55.13 43.50
N PRO A 835 9.34 -55.17 43.63
CA PRO A 835 8.56 -53.89 43.60
C PRO A 835 8.99 -52.88 44.69
N ILE A 836 9.49 -53.34 45.81
CA ILE A 836 9.96 -52.46 46.91
C ILE A 836 11.30 -51.84 46.54
N GLU A 837 12.24 -52.59 46.03
CA GLU A 837 13.53 -52.06 45.54
C GLU A 837 13.36 -51.08 44.38
N ALA A 838 12.43 -51.33 43.45
CA ALA A 838 12.12 -50.41 42.34
C ALA A 838 11.55 -49.09 42.86
N MET A 839 10.68 -49.13 43.89
CA MET A 839 10.13 -47.90 44.52
C MET A 839 11.22 -47.11 45.26
N GLU A 840 12.12 -47.78 45.97
CA GLU A 840 13.23 -47.10 46.69
C GLU A 840 14.20 -46.43 45.68
N ILE A 841 14.52 -47.09 44.61
CA ILE A 841 15.38 -46.55 43.57
C ILE A 841 14.70 -45.33 42.89
N LEU A 842 13.41 -45.44 42.53
CA LEU A 842 12.64 -44.33 41.97
C LEU A 842 12.54 -43.15 42.94
N PHE A 843 12.34 -43.38 44.22
CA PHE A 843 12.29 -42.36 45.23
C PHE A 843 13.65 -41.62 45.36
N ARG A 844 14.77 -42.41 45.39
CA ARG A 844 16.12 -41.83 45.43
C ARG A 844 16.42 -41.00 44.17
N LEU A 845 16.21 -41.52 42.98
CA LEU A 845 16.45 -40.81 41.72
C LEU A 845 15.56 -39.56 41.57
N SER A 846 14.29 -39.65 42.05
CA SER A 846 13.40 -38.50 42.05
C SER A 846 13.86 -37.37 43.01
N LYS A 847 14.45 -37.76 44.14
CA LYS A 847 15.03 -36.82 45.11
C LYS A 847 16.31 -36.17 44.55
N GLU A 848 17.20 -36.96 43.94
CA GLU A 848 18.42 -36.44 43.33
C GLU A 848 18.12 -35.53 42.13
N ALA A 849 17.09 -35.82 41.32
CA ALA A 849 16.62 -34.97 40.25
C ALA A 849 16.07 -33.63 40.73
N LYS A 850 15.42 -33.61 41.92
CA LYS A 850 14.90 -32.38 42.52
C LYS A 850 15.99 -31.53 43.21
N GLU A 851 17.07 -32.18 43.67
CA GLU A 851 18.21 -31.52 44.29
C GLU A 851 19.29 -31.05 43.29
N GLY A 852 19.08 -31.29 41.97
CA GLY A 852 19.93 -30.78 40.90
C GLY A 852 21.33 -31.43 40.85
N ARG A 853 21.50 -32.63 41.31
CA ARG A 853 22.74 -33.41 41.26
C ARG A 853 22.74 -34.47 40.15
#